data_fb87a7864d7571dcef14d2e77038510e
#
_entry.id   fb87a7864d7571dcef14d2e77038510e
#
_cell.length_a   1.000
_cell.length_b   1.000
_cell.length_c   1.000
_cell.angle_alpha   90.00
_cell.angle_beta   90.00
_cell.angle_gamma   90.00
#
_symmetry.space_group_name_H-M   'P 1'
#
loop_
_entity.id
_entity.type
_entity.pdbx_description
1 polymer ?
#
loop_
_entity_poly.entity_id
_entity_poly.type
_entity_poly.pdbx_seq_one_letter_code
_entity_poly.pdbx_strand_id
1 'polypeptide(L)'
;MSFMRTRFVRAALAALSGLPCVALAQGAAAAQPASADSSVSSSSSAIPADSLSSAAPPPFASEPASASATSATSASASASASASTSTSTSTATATATATATAPSRSTPGAQLAPIVVTAQRAPQKLADAIPQTTLFDAQDIADSGATDLPGLLALAPGAQIVRNGGPGASASLFLRGAQPTQSLVLVDGVRVDSASLGQAQISQLPLDQIDRVEVVNGNVSSLYGSGAIGGVVQVFTKTGGDHPPRFDFSAGYGSYHTQTQSAGASGRLDADGRTTFSVSLARFKTDGFSSLDPALKPQANPNANGYLNESASASLRHRFDDRWDAGVTYFQANGKASFDDAYGAPTDLNDLYSRVQQVSAFANGKLADWWTTRVNVSSGKDRSQSALNGAYTDHFNTDNRQYTWQNDFAIARGHKLQAGYERLDQSFESNVFAAPERHVNSGWLGYTGRIGDSQFQANVRRDQYSDFGGANSYYLGYGLDVTERWKVSASYSSAFRAPSFNDLYYPNAGNPSIRPERSHSVEAAVQYASDAAGVVRVTAFQTRYTNLIDYRPGASGPYYVAQNVGRAKVQGVEGSWQGHVGKTDVRVAATLQNPVDETAGQDLNRRARRFASVSANRSLGGWRVGGEWLVSGPRDDYGNRLGGYGIVNLSARYDITKSWYVSARIDNLFDKDYELAYAYNTPRRGAYVTLGWQQR
;
A
#
# COMPACT_ATOMS: atom_id res chain seq x y z
N MET A 1 22.41 42.66 -3.35
CA MET A 1 21.68 41.39 -3.01
C MET A 1 20.73 40.89 -4.12
N SER A 2 20.36 41.71 -5.10
CA SER A 2 19.46 41.33 -6.20
C SER A 2 20.15 40.56 -7.35
N PHE A 3 21.45 40.71 -7.55
CA PHE A 3 22.22 40.11 -8.66
C PHE A 3 22.63 38.64 -8.43
N MET A 4 22.60 38.17 -7.18
CA MET A 4 23.00 36.82 -6.84
C MET A 4 21.84 35.80 -6.99
N ARG A 5 20.59 36.26 -6.86
CA ARG A 5 19.39 35.37 -7.00
C ARG A 5 19.16 34.90 -8.43
N THR A 6 19.49 35.72 -9.44
CA THR A 6 19.24 35.38 -10.85
C THR A 6 20.23 34.34 -11.41
N ARG A 7 21.41 34.20 -10.81
CA ARG A 7 22.40 33.20 -11.24
C ARG A 7 22.13 31.79 -10.70
N PHE A 8 21.52 31.67 -9.52
CA PHE A 8 21.17 30.36 -8.94
C PHE A 8 19.99 29.71 -9.65
N VAL A 9 18.99 30.46 -10.06
CA VAL A 9 17.84 29.92 -10.83
C VAL A 9 18.27 29.42 -12.22
N ARG A 10 19.25 30.08 -12.86
CA ARG A 10 19.83 29.63 -14.13
C ARG A 10 20.72 28.39 -13.98
N ALA A 11 21.38 28.18 -12.85
CA ALA A 11 22.17 26.99 -12.58
C ALA A 11 21.29 25.76 -12.31
N ALA A 12 20.13 25.92 -11.65
CA ALA A 12 19.18 24.83 -11.43
C ALA A 12 18.49 24.40 -12.74
N LEU A 13 18.18 25.32 -13.65
CA LEU A 13 17.66 24.98 -14.98
C LEU A 13 18.72 24.35 -15.91
N ALA A 14 20.00 24.72 -15.76
CA ALA A 14 21.08 24.11 -16.53
C ALA A 14 21.44 22.69 -16.09
N ALA A 15 21.19 22.35 -14.81
CA ALA A 15 21.33 20.97 -14.30
C ALA A 15 20.24 20.02 -14.80
N LEU A 16 19.06 20.53 -15.17
CA LEU A 16 17.97 19.78 -15.78
C LEU A 16 18.14 19.54 -17.28
N SER A 17 19.02 20.31 -17.97
CA SER A 17 19.29 20.14 -19.41
C SER A 17 20.43 19.18 -19.72
N GLY A 18 21.07 18.57 -18.72
CA GLY A 18 22.19 17.63 -18.85
C GLY A 18 21.83 16.14 -18.83
N LEU A 19 20.57 15.77 -18.98
CA LEU A 19 20.16 14.37 -19.18
C LEU A 19 20.42 13.98 -20.64
N PRO A 20 21.11 12.86 -20.95
CA PRO A 20 21.36 12.46 -22.31
C PRO A 20 20.04 12.10 -23.00
N CYS A 21 19.64 12.89 -23.99
CA CYS A 21 18.67 12.49 -25.00
C CYS A 21 19.25 11.28 -25.76
N VAL A 22 18.68 10.10 -25.55
CA VAL A 22 18.89 8.97 -26.45
C VAL A 22 18.17 9.31 -27.76
N ALA A 23 18.94 9.66 -28.76
CA ALA A 23 18.45 9.92 -30.12
C ALA A 23 17.93 8.61 -30.73
N LEU A 24 16.66 8.62 -31.12
CA LEU A 24 16.08 7.64 -32.04
C LEU A 24 16.69 7.91 -33.43
N ALA A 25 17.62 7.08 -33.85
CA ALA A 25 18.06 7.02 -35.22
C ALA A 25 17.19 6.01 -35.97
N GLN A 26 16.33 6.50 -36.87
CA GLN A 26 15.72 5.74 -37.92
C GLN A 26 16.78 5.48 -39.01
N GLY A 27 17.02 4.21 -39.32
CA GLY A 27 17.85 3.80 -40.43
C GLY A 27 17.18 2.62 -41.11
N ALA A 28 16.46 2.90 -42.22
CA ALA A 28 15.97 1.88 -43.13
C ALA A 28 17.10 1.47 -44.10
N ALA A 29 17.36 0.17 -44.22
CA ALA A 29 17.92 -0.40 -45.45
C ALA A 29 17.57 -1.88 -45.56
N ALA A 30 16.96 -2.21 -46.68
CA ALA A 30 16.60 -3.55 -47.11
C ALA A 30 17.80 -4.30 -47.69
N ALA A 31 17.84 -5.64 -47.49
CA ALA A 31 18.31 -6.61 -48.51
C ALA A 31 17.99 -8.04 -48.07
N GLN A 32 17.32 -8.78 -48.91
CA GLN A 32 17.15 -10.24 -48.98
C GLN A 32 18.13 -10.79 -50.00
N PRO A 33 18.18 -12.16 -50.25
CA PRO A 33 18.28 -13.32 -49.37
C PRO A 33 19.43 -14.27 -49.80
N ALA A 34 19.73 -15.28 -49.00
CA ALA A 34 20.42 -16.49 -49.51
C ALA A 34 20.03 -17.70 -48.67
N SER A 35 19.51 -18.68 -49.35
CA SER A 35 19.15 -20.03 -48.92
C SER A 35 20.36 -20.93 -48.69
N ALA A 36 20.35 -21.75 -47.64
CA ALA A 36 21.05 -23.03 -47.66
C ALA A 36 20.38 -24.00 -46.64
N ASP A 37 19.92 -25.09 -47.18
CA ASP A 37 19.48 -26.34 -46.50
C ASP A 37 20.59 -26.95 -45.62
N SER A 38 20.28 -27.40 -44.45
CA SER A 38 20.84 -28.62 -43.88
C SER A 38 20.01 -29.13 -42.70
N SER A 39 19.43 -30.29 -42.91
CA SER A 39 18.80 -31.20 -41.95
C SER A 39 19.75 -31.57 -40.80
N VAL A 40 19.33 -31.36 -39.54
CA VAL A 40 19.83 -32.09 -38.39
C VAL A 40 18.66 -32.42 -37.45
N SER A 41 18.66 -33.68 -37.10
CA SER A 41 17.75 -34.47 -36.30
C SER A 41 17.35 -33.85 -34.96
N SER A 42 16.05 -34.01 -34.67
CA SER A 42 15.40 -33.83 -33.38
C SER A 42 16.00 -34.76 -32.30
N SER A 43 16.61 -34.18 -31.27
CA SER A 43 16.71 -34.80 -29.97
C SER A 43 15.99 -33.90 -28.98
N SER A 44 14.78 -34.30 -28.58
CA SER A 44 14.02 -33.72 -27.50
C SER A 44 14.70 -34.04 -26.18
N SER A 45 15.45 -33.12 -25.62
CA SER A 45 15.78 -33.11 -24.21
C SER A 45 14.72 -32.29 -23.46
N ALA A 46 13.86 -33.00 -22.76
CA ALA A 46 12.92 -32.41 -21.80
C ALA A 46 13.72 -31.69 -20.71
N ILE A 47 13.59 -30.39 -20.63
CA ILE A 47 14.08 -29.58 -19.51
C ILE A 47 13.13 -29.84 -18.34
N PRO A 48 13.63 -30.17 -17.12
CA PRO A 48 12.79 -30.36 -15.95
C PRO A 48 12.05 -29.06 -15.60
N ALA A 49 10.76 -29.19 -15.23
CA ALA A 49 9.83 -28.09 -14.95
C ALA A 49 10.10 -27.31 -13.65
N ASP A 50 11.27 -27.44 -13.04
CA ASP A 50 11.54 -26.93 -11.68
C ASP A 50 12.15 -25.52 -11.62
N SER A 51 12.44 -24.86 -12.76
CA SER A 51 13.08 -23.53 -12.76
C SER A 51 12.11 -22.34 -12.60
N LEU A 52 10.85 -22.57 -12.22
CA LEU A 52 9.81 -21.53 -12.15
C LEU A 52 9.50 -21.00 -10.73
N SER A 53 10.43 -21.15 -9.76
CA SER A 53 10.13 -20.89 -8.34
C SER A 53 10.09 -19.41 -7.93
N SER A 54 10.38 -18.47 -8.80
CA SER A 54 10.37 -17.06 -8.41
C SER A 54 9.02 -16.32 -8.59
N ALA A 55 8.03 -16.95 -9.22
CA ALA A 55 6.74 -16.32 -9.52
C ALA A 55 5.49 -17.12 -9.08
N ALA A 56 5.65 -18.32 -8.52
CA ALA A 56 4.52 -19.14 -8.05
C ALA A 56 4.76 -19.64 -6.61
N PRO A 57 3.72 -19.78 -5.79
CA PRO A 57 3.87 -20.41 -4.47
C PRO A 57 4.25 -21.89 -4.62
N PRO A 58 5.06 -22.45 -3.70
CA PRO A 58 5.50 -23.84 -3.77
C PRO A 58 4.34 -24.84 -3.68
N PRO A 59 4.46 -26.02 -4.29
CA PRO A 59 3.43 -27.05 -4.28
C PRO A 59 3.26 -27.71 -2.90
N PHE A 60 2.03 -28.04 -2.56
CA PHE A 60 1.63 -28.68 -1.30
C PHE A 60 1.49 -30.18 -1.45
N ALA A 61 1.96 -30.93 -0.45
CA ALA A 61 1.55 -32.29 -0.19
C ALA A 61 0.61 -32.30 1.02
N SER A 62 -0.57 -32.89 0.88
CA SER A 62 -1.45 -33.22 2.00
C SER A 62 -2.03 -34.63 1.82
N GLU A 63 -1.80 -35.51 2.80
CA GLU A 63 -2.57 -36.75 2.96
C GLU A 63 -3.80 -36.51 3.85
N PRO A 64 -4.90 -37.29 3.67
CA PRO A 64 -6.16 -37.03 4.35
C PRO A 64 -6.30 -37.81 5.67
N ALA A 65 -6.86 -37.17 6.67
CA ALA A 65 -7.37 -37.84 7.87
C ALA A 65 -8.88 -37.63 8.01
N SER A 66 -9.53 -38.72 8.32
CA SER A 66 -10.95 -39.02 8.32
C SER A 66 -11.77 -38.30 9.40
N ALA A 67 -13.08 -38.21 9.10
CA ALA A 67 -14.14 -37.56 9.84
C ALA A 67 -14.60 -38.26 11.12
N SER A 68 -15.16 -37.50 12.05
CA SER A 68 -16.34 -37.91 12.81
C SER A 68 -17.14 -36.71 13.31
N ALA A 69 -18.44 -36.83 13.14
CA ALA A 69 -19.44 -35.80 13.43
C ALA A 69 -20.00 -35.98 14.87
N THR A 70 -20.36 -34.89 15.49
CA THR A 70 -21.44 -34.91 16.51
C THR A 70 -22.15 -33.53 16.55
N SER A 71 -23.46 -33.63 16.55
CA SER A 71 -24.49 -32.60 16.58
C SER A 71 -24.85 -32.16 18.00
N ALA A 72 -25.22 -30.90 18.19
CA ALA A 72 -26.19 -30.50 19.23
C ALA A 72 -26.78 -29.06 18.99
N THR A 73 -28.00 -29.03 19.05
CA THR A 73 -29.22 -28.27 19.10
C THR A 73 -29.20 -26.84 19.77
N SER A 74 -30.03 -26.03 19.18
CA SER A 74 -30.72 -24.77 19.43
C SER A 74 -31.11 -24.36 20.87
N ALA A 75 -31.14 -23.05 21.11
CA ALA A 75 -32.22 -22.40 21.87
C ALA A 75 -32.30 -20.88 21.56
N SER A 76 -33.50 -20.43 21.28
CA SER A 76 -33.93 -19.06 21.02
C SER A 76 -34.44 -18.39 22.31
N ALA A 77 -34.24 -17.09 22.44
CA ALA A 77 -35.05 -16.27 23.36
C ALA A 77 -35.20 -14.85 22.81
N SER A 78 -36.47 -14.47 22.62
CA SER A 78 -36.97 -13.14 22.27
C SER A 78 -37.30 -12.34 23.53
N ALA A 79 -37.04 -11.04 23.50
CA ALA A 79 -37.71 -10.09 24.42
C ALA A 79 -37.88 -8.74 23.76
N SER A 80 -39.13 -8.29 23.70
CA SER A 80 -39.66 -7.00 23.29
C SER A 80 -39.77 -6.07 24.49
N ALA A 81 -39.53 -4.78 24.33
CA ALA A 81 -40.15 -3.74 25.19
C ALA A 81 -40.14 -2.36 24.52
N SER A 82 -41.19 -1.66 24.83
CA SER A 82 -41.91 -0.57 24.20
C SER A 82 -41.33 0.84 24.48
N ALA A 83 -41.83 1.78 23.69
CA ALA A 83 -41.56 3.20 23.64
C ALA A 83 -42.15 4.02 24.83
N SER A 84 -41.57 5.19 25.05
CA SER A 84 -42.36 6.38 25.43
C SER A 84 -41.59 7.68 25.08
N THR A 85 -42.38 8.57 24.53
CA THR A 85 -42.15 9.92 24.02
C THR A 85 -42.03 10.96 25.14
N SER A 86 -41.21 11.99 24.98
CA SER A 86 -41.52 13.34 25.45
C SER A 86 -40.76 14.43 24.70
N THR A 87 -41.54 15.39 24.22
CA THR A 87 -41.24 16.61 23.48
C THR A 87 -40.77 17.72 24.42
N SER A 88 -39.80 18.54 24.04
CA SER A 88 -39.78 19.96 24.43
C SER A 88 -38.93 20.80 23.46
N THR A 89 -39.60 21.81 22.95
CA THR A 89 -39.18 22.87 22.04
C THR A 89 -38.49 23.99 22.81
N SER A 90 -37.39 24.55 22.30
CA SER A 90 -37.06 25.95 22.57
C SER A 90 -36.19 26.54 21.46
N THR A 91 -36.74 27.58 20.86
CA THR A 91 -36.23 28.48 19.84
C THR A 91 -35.32 29.53 20.50
N ALA A 92 -34.16 29.76 19.97
CA ALA A 92 -33.42 31.00 20.22
C ALA A 92 -32.67 31.45 18.95
N THR A 93 -33.11 32.55 18.41
CA THR A 93 -32.55 33.32 17.31
C THR A 93 -31.41 34.21 17.87
N ALA A 94 -30.26 34.15 17.32
CA ALA A 94 -29.21 35.16 17.57
C ALA A 94 -28.54 35.58 16.26
N THR A 95 -28.80 36.83 15.91
CA THR A 95 -28.16 37.62 14.87
C THR A 95 -26.78 38.05 15.36
N ALA A 96 -25.68 37.78 14.62
CA ALA A 96 -24.35 38.29 14.93
C ALA A 96 -23.79 39.04 13.73
N THR A 97 -23.58 40.31 13.94
CA THR A 97 -22.93 41.32 13.07
C THR A 97 -21.41 41.07 13.04
N ALA A 98 -20.84 41.07 11.85
CA ALA A 98 -19.37 40.97 11.66
C ALA A 98 -18.73 42.32 11.96
N THR A 99 -17.77 42.33 12.89
CA THR A 99 -16.82 43.43 13.08
C THR A 99 -15.39 42.87 12.89
N ALA A 100 -14.68 43.40 11.92
CA ALA A 100 -13.28 43.12 11.69
C ALA A 100 -12.40 43.68 12.81
N THR A 101 -11.56 42.86 13.43
CA THR A 101 -10.53 43.31 14.35
C THR A 101 -9.20 42.60 14.11
N ALA A 102 -8.14 43.36 14.21
CA ALA A 102 -6.73 43.10 13.90
C ALA A 102 -6.08 41.88 14.61
N PRO A 103 -4.84 41.50 14.26
CA PRO A 103 -4.28 40.17 14.48
C PRO A 103 -3.99 39.91 15.96
N SER A 104 -4.63 38.93 16.53
CA SER A 104 -4.32 38.39 17.84
C SER A 104 -3.20 37.34 17.77
N ARG A 105 -2.32 37.44 18.75
CA ARG A 105 -1.19 36.56 19.03
C ARG A 105 -1.56 35.07 18.83
N SER A 106 -0.70 34.40 18.09
CA SER A 106 -0.73 32.93 17.94
C SER A 106 -0.67 32.23 19.31
N THR A 107 -1.77 31.62 19.71
CA THR A 107 -1.80 30.63 20.76
C THR A 107 -1.11 29.36 20.26
N PRO A 108 -0.23 28.70 21.01
CA PRO A 108 0.38 27.45 20.56
C PRO A 108 -0.69 26.35 20.45
N GLY A 109 -0.91 25.83 19.24
CA GLY A 109 -1.34 24.48 19.04
C GLY A 109 -2.83 24.16 18.98
N ALA A 110 -3.61 24.83 18.12
CA ALA A 110 -4.74 24.12 17.54
C ALA A 110 -4.22 23.28 16.34
N GLN A 111 -3.84 22.05 16.61
CA GLN A 111 -3.47 21.11 15.55
C GLN A 111 -4.72 20.85 14.72
N LEU A 112 -4.70 21.20 13.43
CA LEU A 112 -5.83 20.93 12.52
C LEU A 112 -6.09 19.42 12.51
N ALA A 113 -7.37 19.03 12.63
CA ALA A 113 -7.74 17.61 12.61
C ALA A 113 -7.22 16.95 11.32
N PRO A 114 -6.56 15.78 11.39
CA PRO A 114 -6.03 15.07 10.23
C PRO A 114 -7.10 14.82 9.18
N ILE A 115 -6.80 15.13 7.91
CA ILE A 115 -7.69 14.91 6.78
C ILE A 115 -7.19 13.73 5.96
N VAL A 116 -8.09 12.79 5.65
CA VAL A 116 -7.85 11.64 4.80
C VAL A 116 -8.75 11.69 3.57
N VAL A 117 -8.32 11.09 2.48
CA VAL A 117 -9.05 11.05 1.21
C VAL A 117 -9.52 9.64 0.88
N THR A 118 -8.75 8.62 1.25
CA THR A 118 -8.94 7.24 0.80
C THR A 118 -10.26 6.61 1.28
N ALA A 119 -10.73 6.98 2.45
CA ALA A 119 -11.96 6.38 3.00
C ALA A 119 -13.24 6.70 2.20
N GLN A 120 -13.26 7.75 1.37
CA GLN A 120 -14.43 8.17 0.57
C GLN A 120 -14.09 8.67 -0.84
N ARG A 121 -12.83 8.57 -1.29
CA ARG A 121 -12.32 9.26 -2.50
C ARG A 121 -12.55 10.80 -2.47
N ALA A 122 -12.73 11.36 -1.28
CA ALA A 122 -12.94 12.80 -1.05
C ALA A 122 -12.37 13.19 0.32
N PRO A 123 -11.90 14.44 0.50
CA PRO A 123 -11.38 14.92 1.78
C PRO A 123 -12.41 14.83 2.90
N GLN A 124 -12.03 14.21 4.02
CA GLN A 124 -12.80 14.16 5.26
C GLN A 124 -11.87 14.15 6.48
N LYS A 125 -12.39 14.50 7.65
CA LYS A 125 -11.65 14.33 8.90
C LYS A 125 -11.42 12.84 9.18
N LEU A 126 -10.25 12.46 9.64
CA LEU A 126 -9.95 11.07 10.00
C LEU A 126 -10.92 10.53 11.05
N ALA A 127 -11.30 11.36 12.04
CA ALA A 127 -12.25 10.99 13.07
C ALA A 127 -13.68 10.71 12.55
N ASP A 128 -14.04 11.23 11.37
CA ASP A 128 -15.35 11.02 10.74
C ASP A 128 -15.39 9.73 9.89
N ALA A 129 -14.24 9.10 9.61
CA ALA A 129 -14.20 7.90 8.79
C ALA A 129 -14.95 6.73 9.46
N ILE A 130 -15.92 6.14 8.75
CA ILE A 130 -16.64 4.94 9.22
C ILE A 130 -15.73 3.70 9.12
N PRO A 131 -15.07 3.40 7.96
CA PRO A 131 -14.10 2.30 7.90
C PRO A 131 -12.88 2.61 8.75
N GLN A 132 -12.23 1.55 9.28
CA GLN A 132 -10.95 1.70 9.97
C GLN A 132 -9.94 2.31 9.00
N THR A 133 -9.48 3.51 9.34
CA THR A 133 -8.53 4.27 8.53
C THR A 133 -7.33 4.66 9.40
N THR A 134 -6.13 4.42 8.88
CA THR A 134 -4.87 4.80 9.52
C THR A 134 -4.15 5.79 8.61
N LEU A 135 -3.67 6.87 9.19
CA LEU A 135 -2.82 7.86 8.53
C LEU A 135 -1.42 7.78 9.13
N PHE A 136 -0.42 7.68 8.27
CA PHE A 136 0.98 7.97 8.60
C PHE A 136 1.36 9.23 7.83
N ASP A 137 1.56 10.34 8.54
CA ASP A 137 2.06 11.58 7.96
C ASP A 137 3.60 11.58 7.84
N ALA A 138 4.16 12.65 7.30
CA ALA A 138 5.61 12.77 7.11
C ALA A 138 6.39 12.67 8.44
N GLN A 139 5.82 13.13 9.57
CA GLN A 139 6.44 13.01 10.87
C GLN A 139 6.34 11.58 11.41
N ASP A 140 5.20 10.91 11.25
CA ASP A 140 5.03 9.50 11.58
C ASP A 140 6.02 8.62 10.81
N ILE A 141 6.20 8.90 9.50
CA ILE A 141 7.17 8.19 8.65
C ILE A 141 8.61 8.39 9.17
N ALA A 142 8.99 9.63 9.48
CA ALA A 142 10.31 9.94 10.00
C ALA A 142 10.56 9.33 11.38
N ASP A 143 9.54 9.25 12.23
CA ASP A 143 9.61 8.72 13.59
C ASP A 143 9.57 7.20 13.64
N SER A 144 8.95 6.53 12.65
CA SER A 144 8.85 5.07 12.58
C SER A 144 10.21 4.39 12.48
N GLY A 145 11.20 5.10 11.95
CA GLY A 145 12.50 4.48 11.66
C GLY A 145 12.44 3.38 10.59
N ALA A 146 11.29 3.15 9.97
CA ALA A 146 11.15 2.17 8.89
C ALA A 146 12.03 2.55 7.68
N THR A 147 12.62 1.55 7.04
CA THR A 147 13.49 1.75 5.87
C THR A 147 12.73 1.71 4.56
N ASP A 148 11.57 1.07 4.55
CA ASP A 148 10.74 0.84 3.37
C ASP A 148 9.26 0.84 3.74
N LEU A 149 8.39 0.86 2.73
CA LEU A 149 6.95 0.86 2.91
C LEU A 149 6.42 -0.37 3.68
N PRO A 150 6.89 -1.62 3.43
CA PRO A 150 6.50 -2.77 4.24
C PRO A 150 6.75 -2.61 5.74
N GLY A 151 7.91 -2.05 6.12
CA GLY A 151 8.24 -1.78 7.53
C GLY A 151 7.26 -0.79 8.17
N LEU A 152 6.91 0.28 7.47
CA LEU A 152 5.91 1.25 7.93
C LEU A 152 4.52 0.61 8.07
N LEU A 153 4.10 -0.18 7.07
CA LEU A 153 2.79 -0.84 7.08
C LEU A 153 2.63 -1.86 8.23
N ALA A 154 3.73 -2.46 8.71
CA ALA A 154 3.70 -3.35 9.87
C ALA A 154 3.21 -2.66 11.16
N LEU A 155 3.21 -1.33 11.21
CA LEU A 155 2.70 -0.52 12.32
C LEU A 155 1.18 -0.26 12.23
N ALA A 156 0.54 -0.57 11.09
CA ALA A 156 -0.89 -0.35 10.91
C ALA A 156 -1.70 -1.49 11.58
N PRO A 157 -2.85 -1.18 12.22
CA PRO A 157 -3.75 -2.21 12.73
C PRO A 157 -4.22 -3.12 11.60
N GLY A 158 -4.33 -4.41 11.86
CA GLY A 158 -4.76 -5.41 10.88
C GLY A 158 -3.73 -5.77 9.81
N ALA A 159 -2.58 -5.11 9.76
CA ALA A 159 -1.54 -5.34 8.76
C ALA A 159 -0.48 -6.31 9.28
N GLN A 160 -0.17 -7.33 8.48
CA GLN A 160 0.92 -8.26 8.71
C GLN A 160 1.78 -8.33 7.46
N ILE A 161 3.09 -8.24 7.63
CA ILE A 161 4.07 -8.33 6.55
C ILE A 161 4.77 -9.69 6.59
N VAL A 162 4.91 -10.29 5.42
CA VAL A 162 5.77 -11.44 5.18
C VAL A 162 6.78 -11.05 4.11
N ARG A 163 8.05 -11.38 4.32
CA ARG A 163 9.13 -11.06 3.40
C ARG A 163 10.03 -12.27 3.20
N ASN A 164 10.45 -12.50 1.97
CA ASN A 164 11.32 -13.59 1.58
C ASN A 164 12.78 -13.11 1.52
N GLY A 165 13.36 -12.73 2.67
CA GLY A 165 14.74 -12.26 2.78
C GLY A 165 14.88 -10.78 3.14
N GLY A 166 15.96 -10.14 2.63
CA GLY A 166 16.40 -8.80 2.96
C GLY A 166 15.63 -7.66 2.26
N PRO A 167 16.17 -6.42 2.31
CA PRO A 167 15.64 -5.31 1.55
C PRO A 167 15.52 -5.62 0.06
N GLY A 168 14.45 -5.13 -0.59
CA GLY A 168 14.18 -5.38 -2.00
C GLY A 168 13.59 -6.75 -2.34
N ALA A 169 13.69 -7.73 -1.43
CA ALA A 169 13.04 -9.04 -1.60
C ALA A 169 11.51 -8.91 -1.64
N SER A 170 10.86 -9.92 -2.23
CA SER A 170 9.40 -9.99 -2.30
C SER A 170 8.77 -9.82 -0.92
N ALA A 171 7.88 -8.83 -0.80
CA ALA A 171 7.14 -8.55 0.41
C ALA A 171 5.63 -8.63 0.15
N SER A 172 4.94 -9.33 1.04
CA SER A 172 3.50 -9.59 0.99
C SER A 172 2.79 -8.88 2.13
N LEU A 173 1.74 -8.10 1.81
CA LEU A 173 0.89 -7.43 2.79
C LEU A 173 -0.41 -8.22 2.97
N PHE A 174 -0.68 -8.64 4.20
CA PHE A 174 -1.92 -9.29 4.61
C PHE A 174 -2.72 -8.31 5.48
N LEU A 175 -3.73 -7.65 4.91
CA LEU A 175 -4.66 -6.82 5.67
C LEU A 175 -5.82 -7.65 6.18
N ARG A 176 -6.01 -7.72 7.51
CA ARG A 176 -7.05 -8.56 8.16
C ARG A 176 -7.07 -9.99 7.63
N GLY A 177 -5.89 -10.57 7.40
CA GLY A 177 -5.74 -11.93 6.88
C GLY A 177 -6.12 -12.14 5.43
N ALA A 178 -6.50 -11.11 4.67
CA ALA A 178 -6.68 -11.17 3.22
C ALA A 178 -5.35 -11.50 2.53
N GLN A 179 -5.40 -12.13 1.34
CA GLN A 179 -4.20 -12.41 0.55
C GLN A 179 -3.57 -11.12 0.02
N PRO A 180 -2.27 -11.11 -0.31
CA PRO A 180 -1.60 -9.93 -0.87
C PRO A 180 -2.28 -9.39 -2.14
N THR A 181 -2.79 -10.27 -3.01
CA THR A 181 -3.56 -9.95 -4.22
C THR A 181 -4.95 -9.33 -3.93
N GLN A 182 -5.39 -9.38 -2.67
CA GLN A 182 -6.67 -8.84 -2.19
C GLN A 182 -6.50 -7.49 -1.48
N SER A 183 -5.30 -6.90 -1.50
CA SER A 183 -4.99 -5.58 -0.93
C SER A 183 -4.47 -4.66 -2.04
N LEU A 184 -5.25 -3.62 -2.35
CA LEU A 184 -4.92 -2.69 -3.44
C LEU A 184 -3.92 -1.63 -2.95
N VAL A 185 -2.86 -1.40 -3.72
CA VAL A 185 -1.88 -0.33 -3.47
C VAL A 185 -1.95 0.69 -4.60
N LEU A 186 -2.04 1.96 -4.24
CA LEU A 186 -2.09 3.10 -5.15
C LEU A 186 -0.94 4.06 -4.84
N VAL A 187 -0.35 4.67 -5.85
CA VAL A 187 0.55 5.81 -5.73
C VAL A 187 -0.12 7.02 -6.37
N ASP A 188 -0.38 8.08 -5.60
CA ASP A 188 -1.12 9.28 -6.01
C ASP A 188 -2.47 8.97 -6.70
N GLY A 189 -3.15 7.91 -6.24
CA GLY A 189 -4.43 7.45 -6.79
C GLY A 189 -4.32 6.55 -8.02
N VAL A 190 -3.12 6.24 -8.49
CA VAL A 190 -2.85 5.42 -9.67
C VAL A 190 -2.51 3.98 -9.27
N ARG A 191 -3.10 3.00 -9.95
CA ARG A 191 -2.75 1.59 -9.78
C ARG A 191 -1.33 1.32 -10.25
N VAL A 192 -0.54 0.69 -9.39
CA VAL A 192 0.84 0.25 -9.67
C VAL A 192 1.01 -1.26 -9.50
N ASP A 193 -0.11 -1.99 -9.43
CA ASP A 193 -0.13 -3.45 -9.32
C ASP A 193 0.25 -4.12 -10.65
N SER A 194 0.95 -5.24 -10.55
CA SER A 194 1.24 -6.14 -11.66
C SER A 194 -0.04 -6.86 -12.09
N ALA A 195 -0.39 -6.81 -13.38
CA ALA A 195 -1.51 -7.56 -13.92
C ALA A 195 -1.25 -9.08 -13.93
N SER A 196 0.02 -9.49 -14.01
CA SER A 196 0.41 -10.91 -13.95
C SER A 196 0.26 -11.49 -12.55
N LEU A 197 0.74 -10.79 -11.51
CA LEU A 197 0.70 -11.27 -10.12
C LEU A 197 -0.55 -10.82 -9.36
N GLY A 198 -1.21 -9.74 -9.79
CA GLY A 198 -2.35 -9.16 -9.09
C GLY A 198 -2.01 -8.42 -7.81
N GLN A 199 -0.74 -8.10 -7.57
CA GLN A 199 -0.25 -7.35 -6.40
C GLN A 199 0.80 -6.32 -6.78
N ALA A 200 1.01 -5.31 -5.95
CA ALA A 200 2.05 -4.30 -6.13
C ALA A 200 3.37 -4.75 -5.50
N GLN A 201 4.49 -4.32 -6.08
CA GLN A 201 5.84 -4.52 -5.55
C GLN A 201 6.14 -3.50 -4.44
N ILE A 202 5.52 -3.67 -3.26
CA ILE A 202 5.60 -2.70 -2.16
C ILE A 202 7.00 -2.51 -1.60
N SER A 203 7.89 -3.49 -1.73
CA SER A 203 9.31 -3.40 -1.34
C SER A 203 10.11 -2.43 -2.22
N GLN A 204 9.57 -2.04 -3.39
CA GLN A 204 10.20 -1.10 -4.31
C GLN A 204 9.79 0.37 -4.06
N LEU A 205 8.88 0.63 -3.10
CA LEU A 205 8.37 1.97 -2.80
C LEU A 205 9.17 2.59 -1.62
N PRO A 206 10.17 3.45 -1.89
CA PRO A 206 11.03 4.03 -0.86
C PRO A 206 10.31 5.15 -0.11
N LEU A 207 10.48 5.20 1.22
CA LEU A 207 9.83 6.19 2.08
C LEU A 207 10.33 7.63 1.85
N ASP A 208 11.55 7.79 1.34
CA ASP A 208 12.13 9.13 1.03
C ASP A 208 11.30 9.93 0.01
N GLN A 209 10.49 9.27 -0.81
CA GLN A 209 9.63 9.89 -1.82
C GLN A 209 8.21 10.20 -1.30
N ILE A 210 7.87 9.70 -0.10
CA ILE A 210 6.51 9.67 0.41
C ILE A 210 6.27 10.83 1.38
N ASP A 211 5.15 11.53 1.21
CA ASP A 211 4.63 12.56 2.11
C ASP A 211 3.73 11.95 3.19
N ARG A 212 2.84 11.05 2.78
CA ARG A 212 1.96 10.34 3.71
C ARG A 212 1.46 9.02 3.12
N VAL A 213 1.04 8.12 4.01
CA VAL A 213 0.39 6.85 3.66
C VAL A 213 -0.95 6.76 4.38
N GLU A 214 -2.01 6.48 3.62
CA GLU A 214 -3.34 6.20 4.15
C GLU A 214 -3.66 4.71 3.96
N VAL A 215 -4.06 4.03 5.03
CA VAL A 215 -4.46 2.61 5.01
C VAL A 215 -5.92 2.52 5.42
N VAL A 216 -6.76 1.98 4.55
CA VAL A 216 -8.18 1.69 4.84
C VAL A 216 -8.35 0.19 4.87
N ASN A 217 -8.76 -0.34 6.01
CA ASN A 217 -8.98 -1.77 6.21
C ASN A 217 -10.39 -2.20 5.80
N GLY A 218 -10.53 -3.43 5.33
CA GLY A 218 -11.80 -4.06 4.98
C GLY A 218 -12.25 -3.84 3.55
N ASN A 219 -13.44 -4.31 3.22
CA ASN A 219 -13.99 -4.30 1.87
C ASN A 219 -14.32 -2.88 1.39
N VAL A 220 -13.55 -2.35 0.44
CA VAL A 220 -13.75 -1.03 -0.17
C VAL A 220 -13.79 -1.06 -1.69
N SER A 221 -14.09 -2.23 -2.30
CA SER A 221 -14.25 -2.35 -3.75
C SER A 221 -15.34 -1.46 -4.34
N SER A 222 -16.33 -1.07 -3.55
CA SER A 222 -17.35 -0.11 -3.99
C SER A 222 -16.81 1.29 -4.30
N LEU A 223 -15.59 1.59 -3.87
CA LEU A 223 -14.87 2.82 -4.20
C LEU A 223 -13.74 2.55 -5.21
N TYR A 224 -12.99 1.47 -5.05
CA TYR A 224 -11.72 1.27 -5.75
C TYR A 224 -11.72 0.10 -6.75
N GLY A 225 -12.82 -0.68 -6.83
CA GLY A 225 -12.93 -1.83 -7.73
C GLY A 225 -12.18 -3.06 -7.22
N SER A 226 -11.70 -3.86 -8.18
CA SER A 226 -11.03 -5.13 -7.91
C SER A 226 -9.79 -5.01 -7.02
N GLY A 227 -9.57 -6.03 -6.18
CA GLY A 227 -8.39 -6.17 -5.32
C GLY A 227 -8.51 -5.45 -3.97
N ALA A 228 -9.61 -4.74 -3.71
CA ALA A 228 -9.82 -4.00 -2.46
C ALA A 228 -10.70 -4.77 -1.47
N ILE A 229 -10.38 -6.05 -1.22
CA ILE A 229 -11.05 -6.93 -0.25
C ILE A 229 -10.47 -6.73 1.16
N GLY A 230 -9.16 -6.87 1.32
CA GLY A 230 -8.46 -6.63 2.59
C GLY A 230 -8.40 -5.15 2.94
N GLY A 231 -8.34 -4.31 1.92
CA GLY A 231 -8.27 -2.87 2.06
C GLY A 231 -7.55 -2.18 0.91
N VAL A 232 -7.25 -0.90 1.13
CA VAL A 232 -6.49 -0.05 0.22
C VAL A 232 -5.37 0.63 0.98
N VAL A 233 -4.17 0.58 0.42
CA VAL A 233 -3.02 1.40 0.82
C VAL A 233 -2.84 2.47 -0.22
N GLN A 234 -2.97 3.72 0.16
CA GLN A 234 -2.70 4.85 -0.71
C GLN A 234 -1.45 5.59 -0.27
N VAL A 235 -0.46 5.58 -1.14
CA VAL A 235 0.80 6.30 -0.99
C VAL A 235 0.67 7.64 -1.70
N PHE A 236 0.98 8.71 -1.00
CA PHE A 236 1.04 10.05 -1.57
C PHE A 236 2.49 10.49 -1.61
N THR A 237 2.96 10.86 -2.81
CA THR A 237 4.31 11.38 -2.99
C THR A 237 4.42 12.82 -2.51
N LYS A 238 5.65 13.30 -2.28
CA LYS A 238 5.91 14.66 -1.84
C LYS A 238 5.37 15.68 -2.83
N THR A 239 4.65 16.68 -2.34
CA THR A 239 4.08 17.76 -3.14
C THR A 239 4.65 19.12 -2.69
N GLY A 240 4.59 20.12 -3.57
CA GLY A 240 4.99 21.48 -3.24
C GLY A 240 4.02 22.15 -2.28
N GLY A 241 4.56 22.99 -1.38
CA GLY A 241 3.79 23.81 -0.45
C GLY A 241 3.83 25.29 -0.81
N ASP A 242 2.94 26.09 -0.19
CA ASP A 242 2.94 27.56 -0.32
C ASP A 242 3.99 28.20 0.59
N HIS A 243 5.25 27.91 0.29
CA HIS A 243 6.43 28.50 0.92
C HIS A 243 7.49 28.79 -0.14
N PRO A 244 8.44 29.72 0.10
CA PRO A 244 9.58 29.88 -0.78
C PRO A 244 10.30 28.55 -1.03
N PRO A 245 10.99 28.39 -2.18
CA PRO A 245 11.73 27.17 -2.46
C PRO A 245 12.64 26.76 -1.30
N ARG A 246 12.51 25.53 -0.86
CA ARG A 246 13.33 24.90 0.18
C ARG A 246 14.03 23.69 -0.40
N PHE A 247 15.21 23.44 0.12
CA PHE A 247 16.04 22.32 -0.28
C PHE A 247 16.31 21.44 0.95
N ASP A 248 16.43 20.16 0.71
CA ASP A 248 16.87 19.18 1.69
C ASP A 248 17.82 18.18 1.05
N PHE A 249 18.74 17.64 1.85
CA PHE A 249 19.54 16.50 1.47
C PHE A 249 19.90 15.66 2.70
N SER A 250 20.13 14.37 2.49
CA SER A 250 20.63 13.48 3.52
C SER A 250 21.59 12.44 2.94
N ALA A 251 22.50 11.94 3.79
CA ALA A 251 23.37 10.83 3.48
C ALA A 251 23.53 9.96 4.72
N GLY A 252 23.39 8.65 4.57
CA GLY A 252 23.47 7.68 5.65
C GLY A 252 24.35 6.48 5.32
N TYR A 253 24.84 5.84 6.37
CA TYR A 253 25.63 4.61 6.31
C TYR A 253 25.28 3.71 7.50
N GLY A 254 25.37 2.39 7.30
CA GLY A 254 25.08 1.44 8.38
C GLY A 254 25.42 -0.01 8.08
N SER A 255 24.89 -0.90 8.89
CA SER A 255 25.05 -2.34 8.80
C SER A 255 24.77 -2.87 7.40
N TYR A 256 25.37 -3.99 7.04
CA TYR A 256 25.31 -4.59 5.69
C TYR A 256 25.82 -3.66 4.59
N HIS A 257 26.77 -2.76 4.91
CA HIS A 257 27.29 -1.70 4.01
C HIS A 257 26.16 -0.85 3.38
N THR A 258 25.07 -0.67 4.13
CA THR A 258 23.92 0.09 3.66
C THR A 258 24.28 1.56 3.50
N GLN A 259 23.94 2.12 2.35
CA GLN A 259 24.13 3.52 1.98
C GLN A 259 22.79 4.11 1.55
N THR A 260 22.46 5.27 2.09
CA THR A 260 21.26 6.03 1.72
C THR A 260 21.68 7.43 1.30
N GLN A 261 21.10 7.95 0.25
CA GLN A 261 21.25 9.34 -0.18
C GLN A 261 19.89 9.86 -0.63
N SER A 262 19.54 11.08 -0.21
CA SER A 262 18.35 11.75 -0.74
C SER A 262 18.62 13.23 -0.94
N ALA A 263 17.93 13.83 -1.91
CA ALA A 263 17.93 15.25 -2.17
C ALA A 263 16.54 15.70 -2.62
N GLY A 264 16.06 16.82 -2.12
CA GLY A 264 14.76 17.38 -2.42
C GLY A 264 14.76 18.89 -2.64
N ALA A 265 13.80 19.35 -3.42
CA ALA A 265 13.46 20.75 -3.59
C ALA A 265 11.95 20.89 -3.71
N SER A 266 11.34 21.77 -2.91
CA SER A 266 9.90 22.02 -2.96
C SER A 266 9.57 23.47 -2.62
N GLY A 267 8.39 23.91 -3.04
CA GLY A 267 7.92 25.27 -2.74
C GLY A 267 7.05 25.84 -3.84
N ARG A 268 6.90 27.18 -3.81
CA ARG A 268 6.19 27.95 -4.83
C ARG A 268 7.16 28.50 -5.89
N LEU A 269 6.73 28.55 -7.13
CA LEU A 269 7.48 29.13 -8.26
C LEU A 269 7.17 30.62 -8.49
N ASP A 270 5.98 31.06 -8.10
CA ASP A 270 5.50 32.44 -8.27
C ASP A 270 5.31 33.15 -6.92
N ALA A 271 5.24 34.46 -6.95
CA ALA A 271 5.07 35.29 -5.75
C ALA A 271 3.70 35.05 -5.07
N ASP A 272 2.68 34.76 -5.87
CA ASP A 272 1.30 34.60 -5.43
C ASP A 272 1.00 33.20 -4.86
N GLY A 273 1.99 32.28 -4.92
CA GLY A 273 1.83 30.90 -4.44
C GLY A 273 0.83 30.08 -5.25
N ARG A 274 0.54 30.48 -6.50
CA ARG A 274 -0.39 29.76 -7.38
C ARG A 274 0.23 28.51 -7.98
N THR A 275 1.54 28.57 -8.26
CA THR A 275 2.28 27.42 -8.81
C THR A 275 3.19 26.85 -7.75
N THR A 276 2.96 25.59 -7.39
CA THR A 276 3.79 24.84 -6.44
C THR A 276 4.47 23.67 -7.13
N PHE A 277 5.66 23.34 -6.68
CA PHE A 277 6.46 22.23 -7.20
C PHE A 277 7.12 21.42 -6.10
N SER A 278 7.40 20.17 -6.39
CA SER A 278 8.30 19.32 -5.61
C SER A 278 9.11 18.45 -6.58
N VAL A 279 10.38 18.23 -6.25
CA VAL A 279 11.26 17.25 -6.90
C VAL A 279 12.04 16.55 -5.80
N SER A 280 12.08 15.23 -5.81
CA SER A 280 12.83 14.44 -4.85
C SER A 280 13.55 13.30 -5.56
N LEU A 281 14.79 13.04 -5.16
CA LEU A 281 15.64 11.98 -5.65
C LEU A 281 16.14 11.18 -4.45
N ALA A 282 16.19 9.85 -4.55
CA ALA A 282 16.78 9.03 -3.51
C ALA A 282 17.51 7.82 -4.10
N ARG A 283 18.51 7.36 -3.36
CA ARG A 283 19.26 6.15 -3.63
C ARG A 283 19.46 5.37 -2.34
N PHE A 284 19.13 4.09 -2.39
CA PHE A 284 19.37 3.12 -1.34
C PHE A 284 20.22 1.98 -1.91
N LYS A 285 21.31 1.63 -1.24
CA LYS A 285 22.14 0.47 -1.59
C LYS A 285 22.52 -0.31 -0.34
N THR A 286 22.47 -1.64 -0.40
CA THR A 286 22.96 -2.52 0.66
C THR A 286 23.57 -3.78 0.03
N ASP A 287 24.57 -4.35 0.67
CA ASP A 287 25.10 -5.66 0.27
C ASP A 287 24.23 -6.80 0.80
N GLY A 288 23.35 -6.53 1.79
CA GLY A 288 22.40 -7.49 2.32
C GLY A 288 23.02 -8.65 3.08
N PHE A 289 22.33 -9.78 3.06
CA PHE A 289 22.72 -11.06 3.67
C PHE A 289 22.10 -12.18 2.84
N SER A 290 22.55 -13.45 2.99
CA SER A 290 21.93 -14.59 2.31
C SER A 290 20.46 -14.73 2.72
N SER A 291 19.55 -14.73 1.74
CA SER A 291 18.11 -14.75 1.98
C SER A 291 17.62 -16.11 2.49
N LEU A 292 18.27 -17.21 2.12
CA LEU A 292 17.89 -18.55 2.54
C LEU A 292 18.78 -19.07 3.67
N ASP A 293 18.18 -19.81 4.61
CA ASP A 293 18.90 -20.51 5.65
C ASP A 293 19.61 -21.73 5.04
N PRO A 294 20.96 -21.76 5.02
CA PRO A 294 21.71 -22.86 4.43
C PRO A 294 21.53 -24.19 5.19
N ALA A 295 21.10 -24.18 6.45
CA ALA A 295 20.78 -25.39 7.19
C ALA A 295 19.50 -26.05 6.68
N LEU A 296 18.54 -25.28 6.19
CA LEU A 296 17.26 -25.74 5.66
C LEU A 296 17.28 -25.89 4.11
N LYS A 297 18.14 -25.13 3.44
CA LYS A 297 18.27 -25.08 1.98
C LYS A 297 19.76 -25.12 1.55
N PRO A 298 20.43 -26.26 1.75
CA PRO A 298 21.89 -26.36 1.53
C PRO A 298 22.31 -26.27 0.05
N GLN A 299 21.34 -26.32 -0.88
CA GLN A 299 21.58 -26.16 -2.32
C GLN A 299 21.51 -24.70 -2.77
N ALA A 300 20.99 -23.79 -1.94
CA ALA A 300 20.93 -22.37 -2.27
C ALA A 300 22.32 -21.72 -2.24
N ASN A 301 22.50 -20.66 -3.01
CA ASN A 301 23.72 -19.87 -2.99
C ASN A 301 23.87 -19.18 -1.62
N PRO A 302 24.99 -19.36 -0.89
CA PRO A 302 25.17 -18.77 0.45
C PRO A 302 25.60 -17.29 0.42
N ASN A 303 25.78 -16.69 -0.77
CA ASN A 303 26.22 -15.30 -0.89
C ASN A 303 25.19 -14.31 -0.37
N ALA A 304 25.65 -13.11 0.00
CA ALA A 304 24.75 -12.05 0.40
C ALA A 304 23.93 -11.53 -0.78
N ASN A 305 22.62 -11.32 -0.53
CA ASN A 305 21.67 -10.81 -1.52
C ASN A 305 21.59 -9.29 -1.39
N GLY A 306 22.28 -8.61 -2.29
CA GLY A 306 22.34 -7.16 -2.33
C GLY A 306 21.05 -6.53 -2.89
N TYR A 307 20.85 -5.26 -2.57
CA TYR A 307 19.76 -4.45 -3.11
C TYR A 307 20.19 -3.04 -3.46
N LEU A 308 19.80 -2.57 -4.63
CA LEU A 308 19.92 -1.18 -5.07
C LEU A 308 18.54 -0.67 -5.45
N ASN A 309 18.15 0.51 -4.95
CA ASN A 309 16.97 1.25 -5.40
C ASN A 309 17.36 2.68 -5.72
N GLU A 310 16.97 3.14 -6.90
CA GLU A 310 17.13 4.52 -7.35
C GLU A 310 15.74 5.06 -7.72
N SER A 311 15.34 6.14 -7.06
CA SER A 311 13.99 6.66 -7.19
C SER A 311 13.95 8.17 -7.38
N ALA A 312 12.89 8.61 -8.05
CA ALA A 312 12.60 10.01 -8.29
C ALA A 312 11.10 10.25 -8.18
N SER A 313 10.71 11.39 -7.62
CA SER A 313 9.35 11.91 -7.70
C SER A 313 9.36 13.38 -8.07
N ALA A 314 8.31 13.82 -8.77
CA ALA A 314 8.11 15.22 -9.10
C ALA A 314 6.62 15.56 -9.09
N SER A 315 6.28 16.75 -8.65
CA SER A 315 4.93 17.30 -8.73
C SER A 315 4.98 18.76 -9.17
N LEU A 316 4.00 19.12 -9.99
CA LEU A 316 3.74 20.51 -10.38
C LEU A 316 2.24 20.73 -10.31
N ARG A 317 1.80 21.74 -9.59
CA ARG A 317 0.39 22.14 -9.50
C ARG A 317 0.28 23.63 -9.74
N HIS A 318 -0.69 24.03 -10.57
CA HIS A 318 -1.05 25.43 -10.80
C HIS A 318 -2.49 25.68 -10.43
N ARG A 319 -2.74 26.68 -9.61
CA ARG A 319 -4.07 27.18 -9.25
C ARG A 319 -4.38 28.39 -10.13
N PHE A 320 -5.27 28.22 -11.09
CA PHE A 320 -5.67 29.27 -12.02
C PHE A 320 -6.43 30.37 -11.28
N ASP A 321 -7.36 29.95 -10.43
CA ASP A 321 -8.18 30.80 -9.57
C ASP A 321 -8.64 30.01 -8.32
N ASP A 322 -9.61 30.54 -7.58
CA ASP A 322 -10.18 29.87 -6.39
C ASP A 322 -11.09 28.67 -6.73
N ARG A 323 -11.38 28.47 -8.01
CA ARG A 323 -12.26 27.39 -8.51
C ARG A 323 -11.53 26.30 -9.26
N TRP A 324 -10.40 26.63 -9.92
CA TRP A 324 -9.73 25.69 -10.82
C TRP A 324 -8.27 25.52 -10.47
N ASP A 325 -7.86 24.28 -10.40
CA ASP A 325 -6.45 23.90 -10.36
C ASP A 325 -6.18 22.69 -11.25
N ALA A 326 -4.96 22.58 -11.75
CA ALA A 326 -4.48 21.42 -12.46
C ALA A 326 -3.04 21.10 -12.06
N GLY A 327 -2.64 19.88 -12.31
CA GLY A 327 -1.28 19.47 -11.99
C GLY A 327 -0.88 18.15 -12.63
N VAL A 328 0.41 17.86 -12.46
CA VAL A 328 1.03 16.61 -12.89
C VAL A 328 1.83 16.04 -11.73
N THR A 329 1.76 14.73 -11.54
CA THR A 329 2.63 13.98 -10.63
C THR A 329 3.39 12.92 -11.40
N TYR A 330 4.60 12.67 -10.96
CA TYR A 330 5.49 11.63 -11.48
C TYR A 330 6.16 10.93 -10.31
N PHE A 331 6.24 9.60 -10.40
CA PHE A 331 7.03 8.77 -9.51
C PHE A 331 7.67 7.64 -10.30
N GLN A 332 8.93 7.32 -9.99
CA GLN A 332 9.62 6.14 -10.49
C GLN A 332 10.58 5.60 -9.43
N ALA A 333 10.60 4.29 -9.29
CA ALA A 333 11.61 3.57 -8.53
C ALA A 333 12.15 2.42 -9.39
N ASN A 334 13.48 2.35 -9.53
CA ASN A 334 14.19 1.25 -10.17
C ASN A 334 14.90 0.45 -9.10
N GLY A 335 14.65 -0.85 -9.05
CA GLY A 335 15.26 -1.78 -8.12
C GLY A 335 16.12 -2.82 -8.84
N LYS A 336 17.23 -3.19 -8.21
CA LYS A 336 17.97 -4.42 -8.50
C LYS A 336 18.12 -5.18 -7.20
N ALA A 337 17.48 -6.35 -7.08
CA ALA A 337 17.57 -7.22 -5.91
C ALA A 337 18.19 -8.56 -6.31
N SER A 338 19.26 -8.95 -5.64
CA SER A 338 19.75 -10.33 -5.73
C SER A 338 18.88 -11.23 -4.83
N PHE A 339 18.68 -12.48 -5.22
CA PHE A 339 17.89 -13.43 -4.45
C PHE A 339 18.42 -14.86 -4.63
N ASP A 340 18.09 -15.75 -3.69
CA ASP A 340 18.47 -17.15 -3.75
C ASP A 340 17.30 -18.00 -4.24
N ASP A 341 17.60 -18.96 -5.12
CA ASP A 341 16.65 -20.00 -5.52
C ASP A 341 16.84 -21.22 -4.62
N ALA A 342 15.77 -21.64 -3.93
CA ALA A 342 15.77 -22.79 -3.04
C ALA A 342 16.02 -24.14 -3.76
N TYR A 343 15.91 -24.16 -5.07
CA TYR A 343 16.05 -25.34 -5.93
C TYR A 343 17.17 -25.18 -6.98
N GLY A 344 17.83 -24.00 -7.02
CA GLY A 344 18.96 -23.72 -7.90
C GLY A 344 20.25 -24.38 -7.47
N ALA A 345 21.33 -24.11 -8.20
CA ALA A 345 22.67 -24.56 -7.82
C ALA A 345 23.32 -23.55 -6.84
N PRO A 346 24.23 -24.00 -5.95
CA PRO A 346 24.94 -23.10 -5.03
C PRO A 346 25.78 -22.01 -5.70
N THR A 347 26.01 -22.13 -6.99
CA THR A 347 26.74 -21.17 -7.82
C THR A 347 25.85 -20.19 -8.57
N ASP A 348 24.53 -20.36 -8.49
CA ASP A 348 23.59 -19.53 -9.22
C ASP A 348 23.49 -18.13 -8.61
N LEU A 349 23.66 -17.13 -9.45
CA LEU A 349 23.51 -15.72 -9.11
C LEU A 349 22.22 -15.21 -9.76
N ASN A 350 21.17 -15.11 -8.96
CA ASN A 350 19.88 -14.63 -9.44
C ASN A 350 19.73 -13.14 -9.10
N ASP A 351 19.32 -12.35 -10.09
CA ASP A 351 18.99 -10.94 -9.96
C ASP A 351 17.58 -10.67 -10.48
N LEU A 352 16.83 -9.84 -9.77
CA LEU A 352 15.55 -9.27 -10.19
C LEU A 352 15.70 -7.78 -10.40
N TYR A 353 15.49 -7.34 -11.63
CA TYR A 353 15.40 -5.92 -11.99
C TYR A 353 13.94 -5.52 -11.99
N SER A 354 13.59 -4.46 -11.26
CA SER A 354 12.22 -3.98 -11.10
C SER A 354 12.12 -2.51 -11.45
N ARG A 355 10.97 -2.11 -12.02
CA ARG A 355 10.61 -0.70 -12.16
C ARG A 355 9.14 -0.52 -11.84
N VAL A 356 8.87 0.33 -10.85
CA VAL A 356 7.52 0.85 -10.59
C VAL A 356 7.51 2.32 -11.02
N GLN A 357 6.54 2.69 -11.85
CA GLN A 357 6.42 4.06 -12.36
C GLN A 357 4.94 4.49 -12.30
N GLN A 358 4.72 5.76 -12.00
CA GLN A 358 3.43 6.42 -12.05
C GLN A 358 3.59 7.79 -12.71
N VAL A 359 2.66 8.12 -13.60
CA VAL A 359 2.46 9.47 -14.16
C VAL A 359 0.98 9.78 -14.08
N SER A 360 0.62 10.96 -13.60
CA SER A 360 -0.76 11.40 -13.53
C SER A 360 -0.87 12.87 -13.89
N ALA A 361 -1.85 13.22 -14.69
CA ALA A 361 -2.29 14.58 -14.95
C ALA A 361 -3.73 14.74 -14.46
N PHE A 362 -4.00 15.77 -13.68
CA PHE A 362 -5.32 16.00 -13.09
C PHE A 362 -5.78 17.45 -13.26
N ALA A 363 -7.09 17.63 -13.27
CA ALA A 363 -7.74 18.93 -13.16
C ALA A 363 -8.90 18.82 -12.17
N ASN A 364 -8.97 19.78 -11.25
CA ASN A 364 -10.06 19.93 -10.29
C ASN A 364 -10.78 21.24 -10.60
N GLY A 365 -12.12 21.19 -10.58
CA GLY A 365 -12.94 22.35 -10.88
C GLY A 365 -14.15 22.45 -9.97
N LYS A 366 -14.44 23.66 -9.48
CA LYS A 366 -15.65 24.02 -8.77
C LYS A 366 -16.62 24.67 -9.77
N LEU A 367 -17.45 23.84 -10.41
CA LEU A 367 -18.42 24.28 -11.43
C LEU A 367 -19.54 25.16 -10.84
N ALA A 368 -19.96 24.83 -9.60
CA ALA A 368 -20.86 25.62 -8.79
C ALA A 368 -20.47 25.44 -7.31
N ASP A 369 -21.05 26.24 -6.39
CA ASP A 369 -20.73 26.09 -4.96
C ASP A 369 -21.11 24.73 -4.38
N TRP A 370 -22.05 24.06 -5.00
CA TRP A 370 -22.52 22.73 -4.65
C TRP A 370 -21.97 21.61 -5.54
N TRP A 371 -21.17 21.92 -6.60
CA TRP A 371 -20.66 20.93 -7.55
C TRP A 371 -19.16 21.08 -7.81
N THR A 372 -18.39 20.09 -7.40
CA THR A 372 -16.98 19.95 -7.71
C THR A 372 -16.77 18.77 -8.65
N THR A 373 -15.97 18.96 -9.71
CA THR A 373 -15.58 17.92 -10.67
C THR A 373 -14.09 17.68 -10.61
N ARG A 374 -13.66 16.43 -10.86
CA ARG A 374 -12.26 16.03 -10.96
C ARG A 374 -12.08 15.12 -12.16
N VAL A 375 -11.08 15.43 -12.96
CA VAL A 375 -10.63 14.58 -14.07
C VAL A 375 -9.20 14.18 -13.81
N ASN A 376 -8.90 12.89 -14.01
CA ASN A 376 -7.55 12.36 -13.89
C ASN A 376 -7.28 11.44 -15.08
N VAL A 377 -6.10 11.61 -15.68
CA VAL A 377 -5.56 10.72 -16.71
C VAL A 377 -4.20 10.25 -16.21
N SER A 378 -4.04 8.95 -16.09
CA SER A 378 -2.84 8.41 -15.47
C SER A 378 -2.34 7.11 -16.12
N SER A 379 -1.07 6.83 -15.91
CA SER A 379 -0.40 5.59 -16.30
C SER A 379 0.43 5.07 -15.13
N GLY A 380 0.17 3.82 -14.73
CA GLY A 380 0.98 3.06 -13.80
C GLY A 380 1.70 1.94 -14.54
N LYS A 381 2.97 1.72 -14.25
CA LYS A 381 3.78 0.65 -14.86
C LYS A 381 4.44 -0.18 -13.79
N ASP A 382 4.36 -1.49 -13.97
CA ASP A 382 5.11 -2.48 -13.23
C ASP A 382 5.95 -3.29 -14.21
N ARG A 383 7.26 -3.29 -14.02
CA ARG A 383 8.23 -4.00 -14.85
C ARG A 383 9.07 -4.89 -13.96
N SER A 384 9.23 -6.14 -14.35
CA SER A 384 10.16 -7.06 -13.71
C SER A 384 10.90 -7.88 -14.75
N GLN A 385 12.20 -8.07 -14.53
CA GLN A 385 13.07 -8.86 -15.38
C GLN A 385 14.03 -9.65 -14.52
N SER A 386 14.01 -10.96 -14.66
CA SER A 386 14.95 -11.88 -13.98
C SER A 386 16.22 -12.07 -14.79
N ALA A 387 17.31 -12.37 -14.09
CA ALA A 387 18.55 -12.78 -14.70
C ALA A 387 19.20 -13.89 -13.86
N LEU A 388 19.80 -14.86 -14.53
CA LEU A 388 20.59 -15.94 -13.94
C LEU A 388 22.03 -15.83 -14.45
N ASN A 389 23.00 -15.74 -13.55
CA ASN A 389 24.43 -15.64 -13.87
C ASN A 389 24.74 -14.49 -14.87
N GLY A 390 24.00 -13.39 -14.77
CA GLY A 390 24.12 -12.21 -15.62
C GLY A 390 23.39 -12.30 -16.97
N ALA A 391 22.81 -13.44 -17.33
CA ALA A 391 21.99 -13.59 -18.52
C ALA A 391 20.50 -13.35 -18.19
N TYR A 392 19.82 -12.51 -18.94
CA TYR A 392 18.39 -12.28 -18.76
C TYR A 392 17.57 -13.53 -19.12
N THR A 393 16.60 -13.87 -18.29
CA THR A 393 15.72 -15.04 -18.44
C THR A 393 14.29 -14.61 -18.76
N ASP A 394 13.57 -14.10 -17.78
CA ASP A 394 12.16 -13.81 -17.89
C ASP A 394 11.86 -12.33 -17.68
N HIS A 395 10.85 -11.82 -18.35
CA HIS A 395 10.31 -10.49 -18.07
C HIS A 395 8.78 -10.51 -18.02
N PHE A 396 8.24 -9.65 -17.14
CA PHE A 396 6.81 -9.43 -16.94
C PHE A 396 6.54 -7.93 -16.87
N ASN A 397 5.90 -7.40 -17.88
CA ASN A 397 5.66 -5.97 -18.05
C ASN A 397 4.16 -5.68 -18.02
N THR A 398 3.71 -4.85 -17.10
CA THR A 398 2.33 -4.36 -17.00
C THR A 398 2.28 -2.87 -17.26
N ASP A 399 1.33 -2.42 -18.09
CA ASP A 399 0.94 -1.03 -18.26
C ASP A 399 -0.54 -0.86 -17.91
N ASN A 400 -0.83 -0.08 -16.88
CA ASN A 400 -2.16 0.33 -16.45
C ASN A 400 -2.42 1.76 -16.91
N ARG A 401 -3.37 1.99 -17.83
CA ARG A 401 -3.84 3.32 -18.20
C ARG A 401 -5.20 3.56 -17.58
N GLN A 402 -5.35 4.64 -16.84
CA GLN A 402 -6.56 4.91 -16.08
C GLN A 402 -7.07 6.31 -16.38
N TYR A 403 -8.36 6.40 -16.69
CA TYR A 403 -9.10 7.63 -16.94
C TYR A 403 -10.24 7.71 -15.94
N THR A 404 -10.24 8.73 -15.10
CA THR A 404 -11.24 8.87 -14.03
C THR A 404 -11.92 10.22 -14.14
N TRP A 405 -13.24 10.22 -14.09
CA TRP A 405 -14.06 11.41 -13.95
C TRP A 405 -14.97 11.26 -12.75
N GLN A 406 -14.81 12.14 -11.77
CA GLN A 406 -15.56 12.13 -10.52
C GLN A 406 -16.23 13.47 -10.30
N ASN A 407 -17.47 13.43 -9.81
CA ASN A 407 -18.27 14.60 -9.45
C ASN A 407 -18.75 14.45 -8.01
N ASP A 408 -18.59 15.50 -7.22
CA ASP A 408 -19.05 15.61 -5.84
C ASP A 408 -20.09 16.71 -5.78
N PHE A 409 -21.29 16.38 -5.31
CA PHE A 409 -22.43 17.30 -5.18
C PHE A 409 -22.78 17.50 -3.71
N ALA A 410 -22.64 18.73 -3.21
CA ALA A 410 -23.14 19.12 -1.89
C ALA A 410 -24.65 19.41 -2.00
N ILE A 411 -25.47 18.38 -1.83
CA ILE A 411 -26.94 18.47 -2.05
C ILE A 411 -27.70 19.16 -0.91
N ALA A 412 -27.13 19.16 0.29
CA ALA A 412 -27.58 19.91 1.46
C ALA A 412 -26.40 20.04 2.46
N ARG A 413 -26.62 20.83 3.53
CA ARG A 413 -25.60 20.96 4.59
C ARG A 413 -25.34 19.59 5.25
N GLY A 414 -24.10 19.11 5.20
CA GLY A 414 -23.72 17.79 5.72
C GLY A 414 -24.09 16.61 4.83
N HIS A 415 -24.63 16.83 3.62
CA HIS A 415 -25.02 15.78 2.68
C HIS A 415 -24.31 15.93 1.35
N LYS A 416 -23.63 14.89 0.93
CA LYS A 416 -22.90 14.83 -0.34
C LYS A 416 -23.34 13.62 -1.15
N LEU A 417 -23.53 13.83 -2.43
CA LEU A 417 -23.65 12.77 -3.43
C LEU A 417 -22.37 12.76 -4.27
N GLN A 418 -21.86 11.59 -4.57
CA GLN A 418 -20.69 11.40 -5.44
C GLN A 418 -21.08 10.51 -6.61
N ALA A 419 -20.69 10.87 -7.82
CA ALA A 419 -20.86 10.04 -8.99
C ALA A 419 -19.57 10.05 -9.82
N GLY A 420 -19.22 8.91 -10.40
CA GLY A 420 -18.04 8.86 -11.21
C GLY A 420 -18.04 7.73 -12.23
N TYR A 421 -17.12 7.89 -13.17
CA TYR A 421 -16.81 6.92 -14.19
C TYR A 421 -15.30 6.72 -14.26
N GLU A 422 -14.87 5.48 -14.47
CA GLU A 422 -13.47 5.11 -14.61
C GLU A 422 -13.32 4.10 -15.75
N ARG A 423 -12.35 4.33 -16.61
CA ARG A 423 -11.85 3.36 -17.56
C ARG A 423 -10.42 2.97 -17.18
N LEU A 424 -10.18 1.68 -17.10
CA LEU A 424 -8.85 1.09 -16.89
C LEU A 424 -8.55 0.18 -18.08
N ASP A 425 -7.42 0.43 -18.73
CA ASP A 425 -6.86 -0.42 -19.79
C ASP A 425 -5.57 -1.03 -19.24
N GLN A 426 -5.51 -2.37 -19.19
CA GLN A 426 -4.36 -3.13 -18.70
C GLN A 426 -3.75 -3.91 -19.85
N SER A 427 -2.52 -3.59 -20.22
CA SER A 427 -1.72 -4.36 -21.18
C SER A 427 -0.59 -5.09 -20.47
N PHE A 428 -0.22 -6.23 -21.03
CA PHE A 428 0.78 -7.14 -20.49
C PHE A 428 1.70 -7.64 -21.59
N GLU A 429 2.98 -7.67 -21.30
CA GLU A 429 4.02 -8.20 -22.21
C GLU A 429 4.96 -9.09 -21.42
N SER A 430 5.25 -10.28 -21.93
CA SER A 430 6.19 -11.24 -21.35
C SER A 430 6.75 -12.15 -22.44
N ASN A 431 7.95 -12.67 -22.22
CA ASN A 431 8.52 -13.75 -23.04
C ASN A 431 8.06 -15.15 -22.57
N VAL A 432 7.33 -15.24 -21.44
CA VAL A 432 6.87 -16.53 -20.87
C VAL A 432 5.50 -16.91 -21.43
N PHE A 433 4.57 -15.96 -21.54
CA PHE A 433 3.25 -16.17 -22.09
C PHE A 433 2.63 -14.87 -22.60
N ALA A 434 1.63 -15.00 -23.48
CA ALA A 434 0.83 -13.88 -23.95
C ALA A 434 -0.51 -13.80 -23.23
N ALA A 435 -1.00 -12.61 -22.98
CA ALA A 435 -2.34 -12.36 -22.48
C ALA A 435 -3.03 -11.27 -23.32
N PRO A 436 -4.36 -11.35 -23.52
CA PRO A 436 -5.11 -10.29 -24.17
C PRO A 436 -5.13 -9.02 -23.32
N GLU A 437 -5.25 -7.87 -23.95
CA GLU A 437 -5.47 -6.60 -23.24
C GLU A 437 -6.80 -6.66 -22.49
N ARG A 438 -6.81 -6.24 -21.23
CA ARG A 438 -8.00 -6.18 -20.39
C ARG A 438 -8.50 -4.75 -20.30
N HIS A 439 -9.79 -4.59 -20.59
CA HIS A 439 -10.49 -3.31 -20.45
C HIS A 439 -11.53 -3.40 -19.34
N VAL A 440 -11.58 -2.38 -18.49
CA VAL A 440 -12.57 -2.29 -17.42
C VAL A 440 -13.27 -0.94 -17.49
N ASN A 441 -14.58 -0.95 -17.65
CA ASN A 441 -15.42 0.25 -17.54
C ASN A 441 -16.19 0.20 -16.22
N SER A 442 -16.09 1.24 -15.42
CA SER A 442 -16.66 1.27 -14.08
C SER A 442 -17.48 2.53 -13.86
N GLY A 443 -18.63 2.36 -13.21
CA GLY A 443 -19.44 3.46 -12.74
C GLY A 443 -19.75 3.30 -11.25
N TRP A 444 -19.74 4.40 -10.50
CA TRP A 444 -20.12 4.36 -9.08
C TRP A 444 -20.98 5.54 -8.69
N LEU A 445 -21.79 5.29 -7.67
CA LEU A 445 -22.59 6.27 -6.97
C LEU A 445 -22.35 6.13 -5.47
N GLY A 446 -22.07 7.24 -4.80
CA GLY A 446 -21.83 7.32 -3.37
C GLY A 446 -22.69 8.39 -2.72
N TYR A 447 -23.12 8.14 -1.51
CA TYR A 447 -23.80 9.11 -0.66
C TYR A 447 -23.12 9.13 0.70
N THR A 448 -22.88 10.31 1.23
CA THR A 448 -22.52 10.54 2.63
C THR A 448 -23.41 11.61 3.20
N GLY A 449 -23.91 11.37 4.40
CA GLY A 449 -24.84 12.31 5.06
C GLY A 449 -24.72 12.29 6.57
N ARG A 450 -25.02 13.43 7.20
CA ARG A 450 -25.12 13.56 8.65
C ARG A 450 -26.47 14.17 9.01
N ILE A 451 -27.23 13.48 9.88
CA ILE A 451 -28.51 13.93 10.42
C ILE A 451 -28.38 13.89 11.95
N GLY A 452 -28.30 15.07 12.58
CA GLY A 452 -27.95 15.15 14.00
C GLY A 452 -26.63 14.46 14.29
N ASP A 453 -26.64 13.53 15.23
CA ASP A 453 -25.49 12.75 15.65
C ASP A 453 -25.27 11.50 14.78
N SER A 454 -26.17 11.22 13.84
CA SER A 454 -26.11 10.07 12.95
C SER A 454 -25.38 10.40 11.65
N GLN A 455 -24.47 9.51 11.25
CA GLN A 455 -23.71 9.58 10.01
C GLN A 455 -24.01 8.37 9.14
N PHE A 456 -24.20 8.59 7.85
CA PHE A 456 -24.53 7.56 6.87
C PHE A 456 -23.52 7.59 5.72
N GLN A 457 -23.12 6.41 5.24
CA GLN A 457 -22.33 6.23 4.03
C GLN A 457 -22.92 5.08 3.22
N ALA A 458 -23.20 5.31 1.95
CA ALA A 458 -23.65 4.27 1.03
C ALA A 458 -22.91 4.42 -0.29
N ASN A 459 -22.33 3.34 -0.81
CA ASN A 459 -21.66 3.32 -2.11
C ASN A 459 -22.10 2.09 -2.89
N VAL A 460 -22.29 2.25 -4.19
CA VAL A 460 -22.50 1.16 -5.14
C VAL A 460 -21.57 1.38 -6.32
N ARG A 461 -21.00 0.31 -6.84
CA ARG A 461 -20.12 0.31 -8.01
C ARG A 461 -20.42 -0.90 -8.88
N ARG A 462 -20.39 -0.70 -10.19
CA ARG A 462 -20.38 -1.74 -11.20
C ARG A 462 -19.12 -1.62 -12.02
N ASP A 463 -18.41 -2.72 -12.14
CA ASP A 463 -17.25 -2.90 -13.01
C ASP A 463 -17.61 -3.85 -14.13
N GLN A 464 -17.34 -3.48 -15.37
CA GLN A 464 -17.56 -4.31 -16.57
C GLN A 464 -16.20 -4.62 -17.18
N TYR A 465 -15.78 -5.86 -17.08
CA TYR A 465 -14.53 -6.40 -17.59
C TYR A 465 -14.72 -6.99 -18.97
N SER A 466 -13.69 -6.89 -19.81
CA SER A 466 -13.69 -7.47 -21.16
C SER A 466 -13.56 -8.98 -21.19
N ASP A 467 -12.99 -9.58 -20.15
CA ASP A 467 -12.65 -11.01 -20.07
C ASP A 467 -13.66 -11.87 -19.30
N PHE A 468 -14.25 -11.38 -18.21
CA PHE A 468 -15.19 -12.19 -17.41
C PHE A 468 -16.55 -11.52 -17.13
N GLY A 469 -16.81 -10.35 -17.72
CA GLY A 469 -18.10 -9.66 -17.59
C GLY A 469 -18.21 -8.76 -16.37
N GLY A 470 -19.39 -8.71 -15.74
CA GLY A 470 -19.72 -7.71 -14.72
C GLY A 470 -19.49 -8.15 -13.28
N ALA A 471 -19.01 -7.21 -12.46
CA ALA A 471 -18.94 -7.35 -11.00
C ALA A 471 -19.61 -6.14 -10.34
N ASN A 472 -20.43 -6.39 -9.31
CA ASN A 472 -21.03 -5.35 -8.50
C ASN A 472 -20.43 -5.38 -7.10
N SER A 473 -20.22 -4.20 -6.52
CA SER A 473 -19.78 -4.04 -5.13
C SER A 473 -20.55 -2.91 -4.45
N TYR A 474 -20.75 -3.04 -3.15
CA TYR A 474 -21.48 -2.07 -2.34
C TYR A 474 -20.86 -1.93 -0.95
N TYR A 475 -21.13 -0.78 -0.33
CA TYR A 475 -20.78 -0.46 1.04
C TYR A 475 -21.96 0.29 1.68
N LEU A 476 -22.36 -0.15 2.85
CA LEU A 476 -23.33 0.54 3.71
C LEU A 476 -22.69 0.74 5.07
N GLY A 477 -22.60 1.96 5.52
CA GLY A 477 -22.01 2.32 6.81
C GLY A 477 -22.93 3.27 7.59
N TYR A 478 -22.99 3.03 8.88
CA TYR A 478 -23.69 3.87 9.85
C TYR A 478 -22.76 4.22 11.00
N GLY A 479 -22.73 5.47 11.39
CA GLY A 479 -22.02 5.97 12.57
C GLY A 479 -22.96 6.79 13.45
N LEU A 480 -22.82 6.67 14.76
CA LEU A 480 -23.55 7.44 15.76
C LEU A 480 -22.56 8.08 16.73
N ASP A 481 -22.55 9.39 16.81
CA ASP A 481 -21.85 10.14 17.86
C ASP A 481 -22.70 10.08 19.13
N VAL A 482 -22.41 9.09 20.00
CA VAL A 482 -23.14 8.87 21.27
C VAL A 482 -22.91 10.05 22.22
N THR A 483 -21.73 10.63 22.16
CA THR A 483 -21.35 11.89 22.79
C THR A 483 -20.32 12.59 21.90
N GLU A 484 -19.89 13.79 22.24
CA GLU A 484 -18.79 14.49 21.56
C GLU A 484 -17.48 13.69 21.49
N ARG A 485 -17.31 12.69 22.36
CA ARG A 485 -16.08 11.88 22.47
C ARG A 485 -16.27 10.42 22.04
N TRP A 486 -17.48 9.89 22.12
CA TRP A 486 -17.77 8.50 21.85
C TRP A 486 -18.57 8.35 20.57
N LYS A 487 -18.04 7.57 19.64
CA LYS A 487 -18.68 7.19 18.38
C LYS A 487 -18.79 5.67 18.31
N VAL A 488 -19.94 5.19 17.91
CA VAL A 488 -20.14 3.79 17.51
C VAL A 488 -20.41 3.74 16.02
N SER A 489 -19.97 2.69 15.34
CA SER A 489 -20.24 2.54 13.92
C SER A 489 -20.39 1.08 13.54
N ALA A 490 -21.14 0.82 12.47
CA ALA A 490 -21.31 -0.48 11.87
C ALA A 490 -21.29 -0.35 10.35
N SER A 491 -20.82 -1.41 9.66
CA SER A 491 -20.86 -1.44 8.20
C SER A 491 -21.10 -2.86 7.67
N TYR A 492 -21.68 -2.90 6.48
CA TYR A 492 -21.82 -4.11 5.67
C TYR A 492 -21.34 -3.81 4.24
N SER A 493 -20.50 -4.66 3.70
CA SER A 493 -19.85 -4.40 2.41
C SER A 493 -19.59 -5.67 1.63
N SER A 494 -19.51 -5.52 0.31
CA SER A 494 -19.02 -6.55 -0.59
C SER A 494 -17.81 -6.08 -1.36
N ALA A 495 -16.96 -7.04 -1.74
CA ALA A 495 -15.81 -6.78 -2.58
C ALA A 495 -15.51 -7.98 -3.48
N PHE A 496 -14.64 -7.79 -4.47
CA PHE A 496 -14.21 -8.84 -5.37
C PHE A 496 -12.75 -8.65 -5.79
N ARG A 497 -12.14 -9.73 -6.30
CA ARG A 497 -10.85 -9.72 -6.99
C ARG A 497 -10.99 -10.40 -8.35
N ALA A 498 -10.65 -9.70 -9.41
CA ALA A 498 -10.47 -10.27 -10.74
C ALA A 498 -9.28 -11.23 -10.73
N PRO A 499 -9.33 -12.36 -11.44
CA PRO A 499 -8.16 -13.20 -11.64
C PRO A 499 -7.00 -12.42 -12.26
N SER A 500 -5.78 -12.68 -11.83
CA SER A 500 -4.58 -12.14 -12.47
C SER A 500 -4.30 -12.84 -13.80
N PHE A 501 -3.37 -12.30 -14.60
CA PHE A 501 -3.03 -12.97 -15.86
C PHE A 501 -2.27 -14.28 -15.64
N ASN A 502 -1.51 -14.41 -14.53
CA ASN A 502 -0.95 -15.72 -14.15
C ASN A 502 -2.04 -16.72 -13.80
N ASP A 503 -3.06 -16.29 -13.05
CA ASP A 503 -4.19 -17.17 -12.71
C ASP A 503 -4.91 -17.70 -13.97
N LEU A 504 -4.94 -16.91 -15.06
CA LEU A 504 -5.66 -17.25 -16.29
C LEU A 504 -4.79 -17.93 -17.35
N TYR A 505 -3.54 -17.47 -17.55
CA TYR A 505 -2.80 -17.75 -18.78
C TYR A 505 -1.40 -18.31 -18.57
N TYR A 506 -0.91 -18.44 -17.30
CA TYR A 506 0.44 -18.97 -17.06
C TYR A 506 0.56 -20.41 -17.59
N PRO A 507 1.62 -20.77 -18.33
CA PRO A 507 1.79 -22.09 -18.94
C PRO A 507 1.68 -23.20 -17.90
N ASN A 508 0.85 -24.22 -18.19
CA ASN A 508 0.58 -25.39 -17.36
C ASN A 508 -0.06 -25.10 -15.98
N ALA A 509 -0.23 -23.86 -15.58
CA ALA A 509 -0.76 -23.46 -14.27
C ALA A 509 -2.00 -22.55 -14.36
N GLY A 510 -2.15 -21.80 -15.44
CA GLY A 510 -3.29 -20.91 -15.65
C GLY A 510 -4.57 -21.67 -16.03
N ASN A 511 -5.72 -21.06 -15.70
CA ASN A 511 -7.05 -21.59 -16.03
C ASN A 511 -7.99 -20.44 -16.47
N PRO A 512 -8.25 -20.30 -17.77
CA PRO A 512 -9.12 -19.23 -18.28
C PRO A 512 -10.58 -19.31 -17.83
N SER A 513 -11.00 -20.42 -17.22
CA SER A 513 -12.39 -20.65 -16.77
C SER A 513 -12.65 -20.23 -15.33
N ILE A 514 -11.63 -19.74 -14.60
CA ILE A 514 -11.82 -19.33 -13.20
C ILE A 514 -12.64 -18.04 -13.09
N ARG A 515 -13.38 -17.98 -11.99
CA ARG A 515 -14.27 -16.86 -11.67
C ARG A 515 -13.56 -15.88 -10.70
N PRO A 516 -13.98 -14.60 -10.68
CA PRO A 516 -13.53 -13.68 -9.68
C PRO A 516 -13.81 -14.16 -8.25
N GLU A 517 -12.88 -13.92 -7.35
CA GLU A 517 -13.12 -14.08 -5.91
C GLU A 517 -14.13 -13.04 -5.43
N ARG A 518 -14.93 -13.41 -4.44
CA ARG A 518 -15.92 -12.53 -3.83
C ARG A 518 -15.81 -12.56 -2.32
N SER A 519 -16.17 -11.44 -1.68
CA SER A 519 -16.24 -11.37 -0.23
C SER A 519 -17.40 -10.51 0.24
N HIS A 520 -17.86 -10.82 1.46
CA HIS A 520 -18.78 -10.00 2.23
C HIS A 520 -18.21 -9.77 3.62
N SER A 521 -18.26 -8.54 4.09
CA SER A 521 -17.74 -8.15 5.41
C SER A 521 -18.81 -7.45 6.24
N VAL A 522 -18.82 -7.78 7.53
CA VAL A 522 -19.58 -7.08 8.58
C VAL A 522 -18.57 -6.54 9.58
N GLU A 523 -18.74 -5.28 9.97
CA GLU A 523 -17.87 -4.63 10.93
C GLU A 523 -18.69 -3.84 11.94
N ALA A 524 -18.20 -3.78 13.19
CA ALA A 524 -18.71 -2.90 14.23
C ALA A 524 -17.52 -2.28 14.97
N ALA A 525 -17.59 -1.00 15.26
CA ALA A 525 -16.51 -0.30 15.94
C ALA A 525 -17.01 0.65 17.01
N VAL A 526 -16.19 0.82 18.04
CA VAL A 526 -16.32 1.86 19.06
C VAL A 526 -15.06 2.72 19.01
N GLN A 527 -15.24 4.03 18.99
CA GLN A 527 -14.16 5.01 18.98
C GLN A 527 -14.35 6.00 20.11
N TYR A 528 -13.25 6.28 20.82
CA TYR A 528 -13.15 7.38 21.76
C TYR A 528 -12.11 8.37 21.26
N ALA A 529 -12.45 9.66 21.23
CA ALA A 529 -11.54 10.72 20.80
C ALA A 529 -11.59 11.88 21.81
N SER A 530 -10.43 12.34 22.24
CA SER A 530 -10.29 13.56 23.06
C SER A 530 -8.88 14.16 22.88
N ASP A 531 -8.75 15.47 23.08
CA ASP A 531 -7.47 16.17 22.99
C ASP A 531 -6.44 15.63 24.00
N ALA A 532 -6.91 15.18 25.16
CA ALA A 532 -6.03 14.67 26.23
C ALA A 532 -5.56 13.22 26.00
N ALA A 533 -6.42 12.35 25.45
CA ALA A 533 -6.16 10.93 25.30
C ALA A 533 -5.85 10.50 23.87
N GLY A 534 -6.02 11.42 22.89
CA GLY A 534 -5.94 11.06 21.49
C GLY A 534 -7.15 10.25 21.01
N VAL A 535 -6.94 9.37 20.05
CA VAL A 535 -7.98 8.53 19.44
C VAL A 535 -7.72 7.06 19.77
N VAL A 536 -8.69 6.42 20.41
CA VAL A 536 -8.75 4.97 20.64
C VAL A 536 -9.87 4.42 19.78
N ARG A 537 -9.62 3.36 19.03
CA ARG A 537 -10.64 2.65 18.27
C ARG A 537 -10.51 1.14 18.44
N VAL A 538 -11.63 0.47 18.64
CA VAL A 538 -11.74 -1.00 18.63
C VAL A 538 -12.76 -1.39 17.59
N THR A 539 -12.36 -2.27 16.68
CA THR A 539 -13.19 -2.76 15.57
C THR A 539 -13.28 -4.28 15.63
N ALA A 540 -14.48 -4.82 15.71
CA ALA A 540 -14.76 -6.23 15.47
C ALA A 540 -15.17 -6.41 14.02
N PHE A 541 -14.64 -7.43 13.34
CA PHE A 541 -14.89 -7.69 11.93
C PHE A 541 -15.06 -9.17 11.63
N GLN A 542 -15.83 -9.47 10.58
CA GLN A 542 -15.90 -10.79 9.98
C GLN A 542 -16.01 -10.64 8.46
N THR A 543 -15.08 -11.25 7.73
CA THR A 543 -15.08 -11.33 6.28
C THR A 543 -15.19 -12.78 5.85
N ARG A 544 -16.14 -13.08 4.97
CA ARG A 544 -16.32 -14.38 4.32
C ARG A 544 -15.95 -14.28 2.86
N TYR A 545 -15.16 -15.24 2.41
CA TYR A 545 -14.65 -15.36 1.04
C TYR A 545 -15.30 -16.53 0.34
N THR A 546 -15.60 -16.36 -0.94
CA THR A 546 -16.10 -17.40 -1.84
C THR A 546 -15.35 -17.36 -3.15
N ASN A 547 -15.24 -18.52 -3.82
CA ASN A 547 -14.47 -18.68 -5.06
C ASN A 547 -13.00 -18.26 -4.91
N LEU A 548 -12.38 -18.51 -3.77
CA LEU A 548 -10.95 -18.24 -3.62
C LEU A 548 -10.17 -18.94 -4.71
N ILE A 549 -9.23 -18.21 -5.30
CA ILE A 549 -8.31 -18.76 -6.30
C ILE A 549 -7.11 -19.32 -5.57
N ASP A 550 -6.87 -20.61 -5.77
CA ASP A 550 -5.73 -21.33 -5.21
C ASP A 550 -5.19 -22.31 -6.26
N TYR A 551 -3.92 -22.64 -6.14
CA TYR A 551 -3.27 -23.58 -7.04
C TYR A 551 -3.34 -24.96 -6.43
N ARG A 552 -4.03 -25.89 -7.12
CA ARG A 552 -4.27 -27.26 -6.70
C ARG A 552 -3.75 -28.24 -7.76
N PRO A 553 -3.43 -29.48 -7.39
CA PRO A 553 -3.04 -30.49 -8.37
C PRO A 553 -4.03 -30.53 -9.52
N GLY A 554 -3.53 -30.45 -10.74
CA GLY A 554 -4.34 -30.55 -11.95
C GLY A 554 -4.93 -31.97 -12.14
N ALA A 555 -5.97 -32.05 -12.97
CA ALA A 555 -6.59 -33.38 -13.30
C ALA A 555 -5.66 -34.32 -14.07
N SER A 556 -4.63 -33.75 -14.72
CA SER A 556 -3.63 -34.49 -15.50
C SER A 556 -2.24 -33.86 -15.31
N GLY A 557 -1.24 -34.70 -15.01
CA GLY A 557 0.15 -34.31 -14.88
C GLY A 557 0.55 -33.78 -13.50
N PRO A 558 1.82 -33.42 -13.32
CA PRO A 558 2.38 -33.05 -12.01
C PRO A 558 2.14 -31.56 -11.68
N TYR A 559 1.42 -30.81 -12.51
CA TYR A 559 1.29 -29.36 -12.39
C TYR A 559 0.16 -28.95 -11.45
N TYR A 560 0.38 -27.86 -10.72
CA TYR A 560 -0.63 -27.17 -9.93
C TYR A 560 -1.32 -26.14 -10.82
N VAL A 561 -2.65 -26.18 -10.89
CA VAL A 561 -3.47 -25.33 -11.76
C VAL A 561 -4.36 -24.43 -10.91
N ALA A 562 -4.51 -23.18 -11.33
CA ALA A 562 -5.39 -22.21 -10.68
C ALA A 562 -6.85 -22.69 -10.71
N GLN A 563 -7.50 -22.75 -9.56
CA GLN A 563 -8.88 -23.21 -9.39
C GLN A 563 -9.64 -22.34 -8.40
N ASN A 564 -10.96 -22.24 -8.57
CA ASN A 564 -11.82 -21.65 -7.54
C ASN A 564 -12.14 -22.74 -6.51
N VAL A 565 -11.37 -22.77 -5.44
CA VAL A 565 -11.37 -23.93 -4.52
C VAL A 565 -11.99 -23.64 -3.19
N GLY A 566 -12.65 -22.64 -2.91
CA GLY A 566 -13.04 -22.70 -1.55
C GLY A 566 -13.75 -21.48 -0.95
N ARG A 567 -14.05 -21.71 0.29
CA ARG A 567 -14.57 -20.72 1.21
C ARG A 567 -13.55 -20.52 2.31
N ALA A 568 -13.30 -19.26 2.65
CA ALA A 568 -12.53 -18.92 3.84
C ALA A 568 -13.30 -17.91 4.67
N LYS A 569 -12.93 -17.84 5.92
CA LYS A 569 -13.48 -16.87 6.86
C LYS A 569 -12.35 -16.30 7.71
N VAL A 570 -12.31 -14.98 7.79
CA VAL A 570 -11.46 -14.30 8.74
C VAL A 570 -12.36 -13.45 9.63
N GLN A 571 -12.28 -13.66 10.94
CA GLN A 571 -12.99 -12.88 11.93
C GLN A 571 -12.02 -12.47 13.03
N GLY A 572 -12.25 -11.30 13.62
CA GLY A 572 -11.31 -10.82 14.61
C GLY A 572 -11.72 -9.51 15.26
N VAL A 573 -10.83 -9.04 16.11
CA VAL A 573 -10.88 -7.74 16.74
C VAL A 573 -9.53 -7.06 16.54
N GLU A 574 -9.57 -5.81 16.10
CA GLU A 574 -8.41 -4.94 16.07
C GLU A 574 -8.61 -3.73 16.95
N GLY A 575 -7.57 -3.34 17.66
CA GLY A 575 -7.52 -2.14 18.49
C GLY A 575 -6.41 -1.22 17.99
N SER A 576 -6.67 0.08 18.01
CA SER A 576 -5.67 1.11 17.75
C SER A 576 -5.78 2.24 18.74
N TRP A 577 -4.64 2.80 19.12
CA TRP A 577 -4.55 4.03 19.87
C TRP A 577 -3.46 4.92 19.27
N GLN A 578 -3.80 6.18 19.04
CA GLN A 578 -2.85 7.22 18.67
C GLN A 578 -3.11 8.44 19.54
N GLY A 579 -2.11 8.84 20.32
CA GLY A 579 -2.26 9.93 21.28
C GLY A 579 -0.95 10.27 21.97
N HIS A 580 -1.05 10.95 23.10
CA HIS A 580 0.09 11.42 23.87
C HIS A 580 0.02 10.92 25.30
N VAL A 581 1.19 10.54 25.86
CA VAL A 581 1.38 10.34 27.30
C VAL A 581 2.35 11.42 27.78
N GLY A 582 1.81 12.49 28.34
CA GLY A 582 2.57 13.69 28.64
C GLY A 582 3.12 14.33 27.35
N LYS A 583 4.45 14.31 27.16
CA LYS A 583 5.12 14.83 25.96
C LYS A 583 5.59 13.72 25.01
N THR A 584 5.13 12.50 25.20
CA THR A 584 5.50 11.35 24.37
C THR A 584 4.34 11.01 23.44
N ASP A 585 4.59 11.06 22.14
CA ASP A 585 3.67 10.58 21.11
C ASP A 585 3.68 9.05 21.15
N VAL A 586 2.51 8.42 21.17
CA VAL A 586 2.37 6.97 21.26
C VAL A 586 1.37 6.49 20.23
N ARG A 587 1.74 5.44 19.52
CA ARG A 587 0.86 4.69 18.64
C ARG A 587 0.89 3.21 19.04
N VAL A 588 -0.28 2.61 19.17
CA VAL A 588 -0.47 1.19 19.46
C VAL A 588 -1.42 0.60 18.43
N ALA A 589 -1.08 -0.55 17.92
CA ALA A 589 -1.97 -1.37 17.10
C ALA A 589 -1.90 -2.82 17.58
N ALA A 590 -3.05 -3.48 17.72
CA ALA A 590 -3.14 -4.87 18.12
C ALA A 590 -4.25 -5.57 17.35
N THR A 591 -4.01 -6.80 16.92
CA THR A 591 -4.96 -7.61 16.16
C THR A 591 -5.03 -9.03 16.72
N LEU A 592 -6.26 -9.46 16.98
CA LEU A 592 -6.61 -10.85 17.28
C LEU A 592 -7.55 -11.33 16.17
N GLN A 593 -7.16 -12.37 15.44
CA GLN A 593 -7.93 -12.87 14.30
C GLN A 593 -7.93 -14.40 14.24
N ASN A 594 -8.94 -14.95 13.57
CA ASN A 594 -9.05 -16.36 13.27
C ASN A 594 -9.19 -16.55 11.73
N PRO A 595 -8.07 -16.71 11.00
CA PRO A 595 -8.05 -16.82 9.55
C PRO A 595 -8.15 -18.31 9.16
N VAL A 596 -9.35 -18.78 8.81
CA VAL A 596 -9.63 -20.21 8.54
C VAL A 596 -10.00 -20.42 7.09
N ASP A 597 -9.38 -21.40 6.45
CA ASP A 597 -9.87 -22.06 5.25
C ASP A 597 -11.02 -23.00 5.67
N GLU A 598 -12.27 -22.58 5.41
CA GLU A 598 -13.47 -23.39 5.76
C GLU A 598 -13.61 -24.65 4.89
N THR A 599 -12.88 -24.74 3.77
CA THR A 599 -12.89 -25.89 2.88
C THR A 599 -11.95 -26.99 3.37
N ALA A 600 -10.74 -26.59 3.76
CA ALA A 600 -9.73 -27.51 4.27
C ALA A 600 -9.80 -27.71 5.81
N GLY A 601 -10.54 -26.86 6.54
CA GLY A 601 -10.66 -26.93 7.99
C GLY A 601 -9.37 -26.55 8.74
N GLN A 602 -8.49 -25.75 8.14
CA GLN A 602 -7.18 -25.38 8.68
C GLN A 602 -6.95 -23.87 8.63
N ASP A 603 -5.90 -23.40 9.32
CA ASP A 603 -5.51 -22.00 9.27
C ASP A 603 -5.00 -21.63 7.86
N LEU A 604 -5.31 -20.41 7.44
CA LEU A 604 -4.72 -19.84 6.24
C LEU A 604 -3.21 -19.61 6.47
N ASN A 605 -2.37 -20.06 5.54
CA ASN A 605 -0.92 -19.95 5.64
C ASN A 605 -0.43 -18.51 5.78
N ARG A 606 0.67 -18.33 6.52
CA ARG A 606 1.36 -17.05 6.72
C ARG A 606 0.58 -16.01 7.52
N ARG A 607 -0.55 -16.37 8.18
CA ARG A 607 -1.35 -15.46 9.01
C ARG A 607 -1.22 -15.81 10.47
N ALA A 608 -0.62 -14.88 11.26
CA ALA A 608 -0.63 -15.02 12.71
C ALA A 608 -2.03 -14.71 13.25
N ARG A 609 -2.48 -15.48 14.24
CA ARG A 609 -3.75 -15.23 14.94
C ARG A 609 -3.71 -14.01 15.84
N ARG A 610 -2.52 -13.57 16.25
CA ARG A 610 -2.30 -12.43 17.14
C ARG A 610 -0.99 -11.72 16.81
N PHE A 611 -1.05 -10.43 16.70
CA PHE A 611 0.12 -9.57 16.49
C PHE A 611 -0.17 -8.15 16.95
N ALA A 612 0.88 -7.41 17.27
CA ALA A 612 0.76 -6.04 17.76
C ALA A 612 2.02 -5.23 17.42
N SER A 613 1.86 -3.91 17.40
CA SER A 613 2.94 -2.94 17.33
C SER A 613 2.73 -1.83 18.36
N VAL A 614 3.82 -1.32 18.89
CA VAL A 614 3.84 -0.14 19.75
C VAL A 614 4.97 0.74 19.28
N SER A 615 4.71 2.02 19.03
CA SER A 615 5.75 3.03 18.82
C SER A 615 5.56 4.18 19.81
N ALA A 616 6.67 4.71 20.31
CA ALA A 616 6.68 5.84 21.23
C ALA A 616 7.82 6.78 20.88
N ASN A 617 7.51 8.09 20.71
CA ASN A 617 8.46 9.11 20.28
C ASN A 617 8.38 10.32 21.20
N ARG A 618 9.52 10.90 21.58
CA ARG A 618 9.58 12.04 22.49
C ARG A 618 10.62 13.06 22.06
N SER A 619 10.21 14.32 22.07
CA SER A 619 11.13 15.45 21.91
C SER A 619 11.70 15.91 23.25
N LEU A 620 13.03 16.02 23.35
CA LEU A 620 13.79 16.39 24.52
C LEU A 620 14.84 17.45 24.13
N GLY A 621 14.46 18.73 24.15
CA GLY A 621 15.30 19.81 23.64
C GLY A 621 15.59 19.64 22.16
N GLY A 622 16.87 19.55 21.76
CA GLY A 622 17.28 19.28 20.39
C GLY A 622 17.20 17.81 19.97
N TRP A 623 16.83 16.90 20.87
CA TRP A 623 16.70 15.49 20.61
C TRP A 623 15.24 15.11 20.32
N ARG A 624 15.04 14.19 19.37
CA ARG A 624 13.84 13.37 19.24
C ARG A 624 14.25 11.91 19.32
N VAL A 625 13.76 11.21 20.33
CA VAL A 625 14.08 9.81 20.59
C VAL A 625 12.83 8.96 20.43
N GLY A 626 12.97 7.79 19.85
CA GLY A 626 11.88 6.87 19.58
C GLY A 626 12.23 5.42 19.83
N GLY A 627 11.20 4.61 20.00
CA GLY A 627 11.31 3.18 20.08
C GLY A 627 10.07 2.50 19.53
N GLU A 628 10.30 1.34 18.93
CA GLU A 628 9.25 0.48 18.39
C GLU A 628 9.38 -0.93 18.97
N TRP A 629 8.25 -1.54 19.17
CA TRP A 629 8.13 -2.95 19.50
C TRP A 629 7.12 -3.61 18.57
N LEU A 630 7.57 -4.59 17.79
CA LEU A 630 6.77 -5.43 16.92
C LEU A 630 6.71 -6.83 17.50
N VAL A 631 5.51 -7.39 17.62
CA VAL A 631 5.31 -8.73 18.16
C VAL A 631 4.31 -9.50 17.29
N SER A 632 4.62 -10.76 16.99
CA SER A 632 3.76 -11.67 16.25
C SER A 632 3.73 -13.04 16.93
N GLY A 633 2.53 -13.62 17.00
CA GLY A 633 2.35 -15.01 17.41
C GLY A 633 2.85 -15.99 16.36
N PRO A 634 2.86 -17.29 16.67
CA PRO A 634 3.20 -18.34 15.73
C PRO A 634 2.18 -18.41 14.60
N ARG A 635 2.62 -18.93 13.44
CA ARG A 635 1.81 -19.12 12.24
C ARG A 635 2.26 -20.31 11.43
N ASP A 636 1.39 -20.84 10.60
CA ASP A 636 1.72 -21.90 9.66
C ASP A 636 2.20 -21.31 8.34
N ASP A 637 3.21 -21.92 7.72
CA ASP A 637 3.70 -21.60 6.40
C ASP A 637 3.90 -22.89 5.61
N TYR A 638 2.83 -23.30 4.92
CA TYR A 638 2.83 -24.45 4.02
C TYR A 638 3.34 -25.75 4.67
N GLY A 639 2.71 -26.12 5.77
CA GLY A 639 3.03 -27.34 6.53
C GLY A 639 4.17 -27.16 7.54
N ASN A 640 4.84 -26.01 7.57
CA ASN A 640 5.86 -25.69 8.54
C ASN A 640 5.31 -24.71 9.59
N ARG A 641 5.65 -24.94 10.86
CA ARG A 641 5.22 -24.07 11.96
C ARG A 641 6.30 -23.05 12.27
N LEU A 642 6.07 -21.78 11.97
CA LEU A 642 6.96 -20.67 12.35
C LEU A 642 6.69 -20.22 13.78
N GLY A 643 7.76 -19.96 14.55
CA GLY A 643 7.68 -19.45 15.89
C GLY A 643 7.14 -18.03 15.98
N GLY A 644 6.62 -17.65 17.13
CA GLY A 644 6.34 -16.25 17.44
C GLY A 644 7.62 -15.47 17.69
N TYR A 645 7.58 -14.16 17.44
CA TYR A 645 8.72 -13.27 17.66
C TYR A 645 8.32 -11.94 18.26
N GLY A 646 9.30 -11.26 18.86
CA GLY A 646 9.23 -9.87 19.27
C GLY A 646 10.54 -9.18 18.96
N ILE A 647 10.50 -8.04 18.27
CA ILE A 647 11.68 -7.23 17.93
C ILE A 647 11.49 -5.82 18.44
N VAL A 648 12.57 -5.21 18.91
CA VAL A 648 12.62 -3.84 19.38
C VAL A 648 13.59 -3.05 18.53
N ASN A 649 13.12 -1.90 18.03
CA ASN A 649 13.93 -0.94 17.30
C ASN A 649 14.04 0.34 18.11
N LEU A 650 15.18 1.03 18.01
CA LEU A 650 15.38 2.34 18.64
C LEU A 650 15.80 3.36 17.59
N SER A 651 15.34 4.60 17.75
CA SER A 651 15.73 5.73 16.90
C SER A 651 16.07 6.95 17.76
N ALA A 652 16.99 7.75 17.27
CA ALA A 652 17.30 9.05 17.87
C ALA A 652 17.68 10.03 16.75
N ARG A 653 17.17 11.25 16.83
CA ARG A 653 17.56 12.38 15.99
C ARG A 653 18.00 13.51 16.89
N TYR A 654 19.09 14.17 16.52
CA TYR A 654 19.59 15.39 17.16
C TYR A 654 19.71 16.53 16.15
N ASP A 655 18.99 17.63 16.35
CA ASP A 655 19.11 18.85 15.57
C ASP A 655 20.36 19.61 16.02
N ILE A 656 21.47 19.48 15.28
CA ILE A 656 22.77 20.14 15.58
C ILE A 656 22.60 21.65 15.46
N THR A 657 21.89 22.10 14.44
CA THR A 657 21.49 23.48 14.20
C THR A 657 20.03 23.50 13.73
N LYS A 658 19.52 24.69 13.40
CA LYS A 658 18.19 24.81 12.75
C LYS A 658 18.09 24.07 11.41
N SER A 659 19.20 23.82 10.73
CA SER A 659 19.23 23.22 9.41
C SER A 659 19.93 21.85 9.38
N TRP A 660 20.93 21.59 10.21
CA TRP A 660 21.67 20.34 10.25
C TRP A 660 21.16 19.41 11.35
N TYR A 661 21.00 18.16 11.03
CA TYR A 661 20.66 17.12 11.99
C TYR A 661 21.47 15.84 11.75
N VAL A 662 21.63 15.07 12.81
CA VAL A 662 22.09 13.67 12.74
C VAL A 662 20.99 12.76 13.28
N SER A 663 20.75 11.64 12.63
CA SER A 663 19.88 10.58 13.14
C SER A 663 20.63 9.26 13.22
N ALA A 664 20.30 8.47 14.22
CA ALA A 664 20.80 7.12 14.41
C ALA A 664 19.64 6.16 14.67
N ARG A 665 19.79 4.91 14.21
CA ARG A 665 18.80 3.86 14.39
C ARG A 665 19.50 2.55 14.69
N ILE A 666 18.87 1.75 15.57
CA ILE A 666 19.25 0.36 15.84
C ILE A 666 18.02 -0.50 15.61
N ASP A 667 18.08 -1.38 14.63
CA ASP A 667 17.04 -2.36 14.34
C ASP A 667 17.36 -3.68 15.05
N ASN A 668 16.32 -4.38 15.49
CA ASN A 668 16.44 -5.67 16.20
C ASN A 668 17.47 -5.60 17.34
N LEU A 669 17.25 -4.68 18.27
CA LEU A 669 18.17 -4.34 19.39
C LEU A 669 18.72 -5.57 20.13
N PHE A 670 17.85 -6.58 20.35
CA PHE A 670 18.18 -7.79 21.09
C PHE A 670 18.75 -8.92 20.22
N ASP A 671 19.01 -8.65 18.94
CA ASP A 671 19.55 -9.62 17.98
C ASP A 671 18.71 -10.90 17.90
N LYS A 672 17.38 -10.74 17.94
CA LYS A 672 16.45 -11.87 17.85
C LYS A 672 16.56 -12.53 16.49
N ASP A 673 16.70 -13.84 16.51
CA ASP A 673 16.57 -14.69 15.33
C ASP A 673 15.09 -15.05 15.12
N TYR A 674 14.54 -14.77 13.93
CA TYR A 674 13.13 -14.98 13.63
C TYR A 674 12.92 -15.17 12.13
N GLU A 675 11.79 -15.73 11.75
CA GLU A 675 11.43 -15.95 10.35
C GLU A 675 10.11 -15.24 10.03
N LEU A 676 10.01 -14.65 8.85
CA LEU A 676 8.78 -14.13 8.27
C LEU A 676 8.16 -15.11 7.27
N ALA A 677 8.97 -15.90 6.58
CA ALA A 677 8.61 -17.03 5.74
C ALA A 677 9.54 -18.20 6.05
N TYR A 678 9.07 -19.42 5.88
CA TYR A 678 9.84 -20.63 6.17
C TYR A 678 11.13 -20.69 5.35
N ALA A 679 12.24 -20.99 6.02
CA ALA A 679 13.60 -21.06 5.48
C ALA A 679 14.17 -19.72 4.98
N TYR A 680 13.52 -18.59 5.22
CA TYR A 680 14.06 -17.28 4.86
C TYR A 680 14.60 -16.54 6.07
N ASN A 681 15.87 -16.15 5.98
CA ASN A 681 16.55 -15.33 6.96
C ASN A 681 15.94 -13.93 7.06
N THR A 682 16.01 -13.34 8.24
CA THR A 682 15.67 -11.94 8.50
C THR A 682 16.89 -11.18 8.99
N PRO A 683 16.88 -9.83 8.88
CA PRO A 683 18.01 -9.03 9.37
C PRO A 683 18.27 -9.28 10.85
N ARG A 684 19.53 -9.49 11.19
CA ARG A 684 20.02 -9.49 12.57
C ARG A 684 20.11 -8.05 13.07
N ARG A 685 20.65 -7.82 14.26
CA ARG A 685 20.83 -6.46 14.77
C ARG A 685 21.62 -5.60 13.78
N GLY A 686 21.04 -4.44 13.41
CA GLY A 686 21.67 -3.47 12.52
C GLY A 686 21.71 -2.08 13.15
N ALA A 687 22.76 -1.32 12.85
CA ALA A 687 22.91 0.07 13.27
C ALA A 687 23.15 0.98 12.06
N TYR A 688 22.53 2.14 12.04
CA TYR A 688 22.54 3.09 10.91
C TYR A 688 22.65 4.51 11.43
N VAL A 689 23.40 5.35 10.72
CA VAL A 689 23.56 6.77 11.01
C VAL A 689 23.33 7.58 9.74
N THR A 690 22.59 8.68 9.84
CA THR A 690 22.30 9.60 8.74
C THR A 690 22.61 11.02 9.17
N LEU A 691 23.34 11.75 8.34
CA LEU A 691 23.51 13.20 8.43
C LEU A 691 22.60 13.86 7.40
N GLY A 692 21.82 14.85 7.82
CA GLY A 692 20.94 15.58 6.92
C GLY A 692 20.99 17.08 7.12
N TRP A 693 20.61 17.77 6.06
CA TRP A 693 20.43 19.22 6.02
C TRP A 693 19.08 19.53 5.41
N GLN A 694 18.38 20.50 6.02
CA GLN A 694 17.10 20.99 5.52
C GLN A 694 17.04 22.51 5.68
N GLN A 695 16.61 23.18 4.63
CA GLN A 695 16.34 24.63 4.69
C GLN A 695 14.99 24.82 5.41
N ARG A 696 15.00 25.64 6.50
CA ARG A 696 13.77 25.96 7.26
C ARG A 696 13.18 27.30 6.85
#